data_a94aed85126519acac40780d76745dba
#
_entry.id   a94aed85126519acac40780d76745dba
#
_cell.length_a   1.000
_cell.length_b   1.000
_cell.length_c   1.000
_cell.angle_alpha   90.00
_cell.angle_beta   90.00
_cell.angle_gamma   90.00
#
_symmetry.space_group_name_H-M   'P 1'
#
loop_
_entity.id
_entity.type
_entity.pdbx_description
1 polymer ?
#
loop_
_entity_poly.entity_id
_entity_poly.type
_entity_poly.pdbx_seq_one_letter_code
_entity_poly.pdbx_strand_id
1 'polypeptide(L)'
;MKSWLLPLAAIALSGSLLSACANAPKQAQSVERTAAPMLERHVAAARAKRVSDVSYRFDLHLPADNVPFTGTANIKFTLRDASQPLTLDFVDGDVHSITLNGKSVAVDHNGFFITLPASALREGAQDLTIAYSHPYRRDGSGLHWFQDPEDNQTYLYTQFEDYHFNKVFPGFDQPDLKATYEMTVATPAHWQVFTAMREDRVEGIDGDYKVWHFPKSEKFSTYIFSLHAGPYKVWEDNSHRVPLRLFARQSYAQYVNAEQWFEVTKQGLDFFDNYFEYPYPFSKYDQGVVPDFNFGAMENVGAVTFTERLQPRRAQTRKDQESMTMVVMHEMAHHWFGNLVTMKWWDDIWLNESFADFMGYYATAKATEFTEAMDSFSGSRKSWGYSEDQWITSHPIVQDIPNTEVVMASIDGITYAKGASALIQLKHYIGDDKFQQALALHFDRYAFKNAQLKDFLATLSEVAGQDLSQWSAQWLEQAGVNALQANFSCANGKITAFDMEQFPANVSGALRMHKLDALLTAADGSTQTIEVNVTDRHNPQPTAIGKACPVFVLPNVSDYTFARTLLDEKSVAYLQSNLNNFDNPIQKSMIWRSLYESMIDGKMAATDMLDLALKNLPGETNPTLLRSALGSAQSAYNYLVLRPFVRDTGGDLAAQYRKRLEQMAWLGYQKQTGAAQRTWFGLWVSMLHTQQDKALDLLKSGDLSLDDRWRIAGALVREQHPKAEQWVATLAEQDQSASGKMNRLAALSQAPNLDIKRQWIQEATKQDSEYAYSQLRGLLWGLIPVEQHGLNLALETEIMTAFLGMTDTQSPTMQATFGGALLPRKCSLDAQAALLALAENDALPATVVKNIKKGSQAEARCVNVQNKLD
;
A
#
# COMPACT_ATOMS: atom_id res chain seq x y z
N MET A 1 -67.86 5.69 -2.25
CA MET A 1 -68.93 6.01 -1.26
C MET A 1 -68.29 6.55 0.00
N LYS A 2 -68.74 7.82 0.35
CA LYS A 2 -68.55 8.51 1.66
C LYS A 2 -67.11 8.79 2.09
N SER A 3 -66.48 9.98 1.85
CA SER A 3 -66.80 11.39 2.19
C SER A 3 -66.98 11.65 3.70
N TRP A 4 -66.13 12.57 4.23
CA TRP A 4 -66.45 13.71 5.11
C TRP A 4 -65.15 14.23 5.69
N LEU A 5 -64.59 15.40 5.28
CA LEU A 5 -64.86 16.81 5.55
C LEU A 5 -64.30 17.32 6.93
N LEU A 6 -63.45 18.33 6.74
CA LEU A 6 -62.89 19.28 7.76
C LEU A 6 -63.97 20.06 8.50
N PRO A 7 -63.61 20.80 9.56
CA PRO A 7 -63.75 22.24 9.43
C PRO A 7 -62.55 23.11 9.87
N LEU A 8 -62.54 24.31 9.22
CA LEU A 8 -61.77 25.52 9.49
C LEU A 8 -62.31 26.32 10.69
N ALA A 9 -61.41 27.19 11.16
CA ALA A 9 -61.54 28.53 11.65
C ALA A 9 -61.36 28.81 13.15
N ALA A 10 -60.39 29.62 13.51
CA ALA A 10 -60.66 31.00 13.94
C ALA A 10 -59.37 31.82 14.15
N ILE A 11 -59.39 32.99 13.51
CA ILE A 11 -58.38 34.07 13.65
C ILE A 11 -58.63 34.82 14.99
N ALA A 12 -57.56 35.13 15.73
CA ALA A 12 -57.56 36.29 16.64
C ALA A 12 -56.18 37.00 16.62
N LEU A 13 -56.16 38.22 16.16
CA LEU A 13 -55.10 39.21 16.32
C LEU A 13 -54.97 39.63 17.77
N SER A 14 -53.75 39.75 18.28
CA SER A 14 -53.40 40.77 19.27
C SER A 14 -51.86 40.91 19.50
N GLY A 15 -51.32 42.07 19.25
CA GLY A 15 -50.38 42.72 20.14
C GLY A 15 -48.90 42.56 19.88
N SER A 16 -48.30 43.50 19.14
CA SER A 16 -46.87 43.79 19.12
C SER A 16 -46.28 44.02 20.51
N LEU A 17 -45.29 43.24 20.88
CA LEU A 17 -44.29 43.62 21.88
C LEU A 17 -42.90 43.33 21.29
N LEU A 18 -42.20 44.36 20.87
CA LEU A 18 -40.80 44.41 20.55
C LEU A 18 -40.02 44.14 21.86
N SER A 19 -39.55 42.91 22.02
CA SER A 19 -38.48 42.55 22.96
C SER A 19 -37.19 42.43 22.20
N ALA A 20 -36.27 43.36 22.43
CA ALA A 20 -34.87 43.23 21.99
C ALA A 20 -34.26 42.02 22.68
N CYS A 21 -34.15 40.89 21.96
CA CYS A 21 -33.26 39.80 22.36
C CYS A 21 -31.82 40.25 22.09
N ALA A 22 -31.12 40.61 23.14
CA ALA A 22 -29.67 40.72 23.14
C ALA A 22 -29.11 39.38 22.60
N ASN A 23 -28.20 39.44 21.62
CA ASN A 23 -27.38 38.32 21.20
C ASN A 23 -26.56 37.83 22.40
N ALA A 24 -27.05 36.83 23.11
CA ALA A 24 -26.20 36.00 23.97
C ALA A 24 -25.17 35.32 23.06
N PRO A 25 -23.88 35.37 23.38
CA PRO A 25 -22.91 34.63 22.62
C PRO A 25 -23.35 33.15 22.60
N LYS A 26 -23.49 32.54 21.43
CA LYS A 26 -23.68 31.12 21.31
C LYS A 26 -22.54 30.48 22.09
N GLN A 27 -22.85 29.86 23.23
CA GLN A 27 -21.90 28.98 23.90
C GLN A 27 -21.42 27.98 22.85
N ALA A 28 -20.12 27.98 22.57
CA ALA A 28 -19.50 26.99 21.74
C ALA A 28 -19.83 25.61 22.34
N GLN A 29 -20.57 24.78 21.62
CA GLN A 29 -20.82 23.40 22.03
C GLN A 29 -19.46 22.75 22.24
N SER A 30 -19.25 22.20 23.45
CA SER A 30 -18.06 21.40 23.73
C SER A 30 -18.00 20.25 22.73
N VAL A 31 -16.92 20.18 21.99
CA VAL A 31 -16.64 19.02 21.13
C VAL A 31 -16.17 17.90 22.06
N GLU A 32 -17.06 16.97 22.37
CA GLU A 32 -16.75 15.82 23.20
C GLU A 32 -15.91 14.83 22.40
N ARG A 33 -14.83 14.34 22.99
CA ARG A 33 -13.94 13.36 22.40
C ARG A 33 -14.29 11.97 22.90
N THR A 34 -14.46 11.00 22.01
CA THR A 34 -14.69 9.60 22.37
C THR A 34 -13.46 9.01 23.09
N ALA A 35 -13.68 8.28 24.18
CA ALA A 35 -12.62 7.55 24.87
C ALA A 35 -12.29 6.26 24.07
N ALA A 36 -11.49 6.40 23.03
CA ALA A 36 -11.10 5.34 22.12
C ALA A 36 -9.68 5.61 21.56
N PRO A 37 -8.97 4.59 21.06
CA PRO A 37 -7.62 4.71 20.47
C PRO A 37 -7.65 5.33 19.05
N MET A 38 -8.57 6.25 18.80
CA MET A 38 -8.72 6.97 17.52
C MET A 38 -8.92 8.46 17.75
N LEU A 39 -8.72 9.25 16.70
CA LEU A 39 -9.01 10.68 16.68
C LEU A 39 -10.06 10.97 15.61
N GLU A 40 -11.17 11.59 16.00
CA GLU A 40 -12.22 12.02 15.09
C GLU A 40 -11.82 13.33 14.38
N ARG A 41 -12.12 13.42 13.07
CA ARG A 41 -11.84 14.61 12.24
C ARG A 41 -12.38 15.91 12.85
N HIS A 42 -13.60 15.88 13.40
CA HIS A 42 -14.20 17.07 13.98
C HIS A 42 -13.51 17.53 15.27
N VAL A 43 -12.95 16.59 16.06
CA VAL A 43 -12.13 16.88 17.25
C VAL A 43 -10.80 17.50 16.83
N ALA A 44 -10.11 16.89 15.85
CA ALA A 44 -8.87 17.40 15.30
C ALA A 44 -9.05 18.82 14.73
N ALA A 45 -10.11 19.04 13.94
CA ALA A 45 -10.41 20.35 13.36
C ALA A 45 -10.76 21.42 14.42
N ALA A 46 -11.43 21.05 15.52
CA ALA A 46 -11.68 21.96 16.62
C ALA A 46 -10.39 22.31 17.38
N ARG A 47 -9.52 21.31 17.60
CA ARG A 47 -8.21 21.46 18.25
C ARG A 47 -7.29 22.37 17.43
N ALA A 48 -7.22 22.19 16.10
CA ALA A 48 -6.41 23.04 15.21
C ALA A 48 -6.82 24.52 15.20
N LYS A 49 -8.09 24.84 15.49
CA LYS A 49 -8.55 26.24 15.65
C LYS A 49 -8.04 26.88 16.94
N ARG A 50 -7.79 26.07 17.96
CA ARG A 50 -7.38 26.52 19.32
C ARG A 50 -5.87 26.52 19.50
N VAL A 51 -5.14 25.53 18.91
CA VAL A 51 -3.71 25.27 19.14
C VAL A 51 -2.90 25.73 17.92
N SER A 52 -1.77 26.38 18.15
CA SER A 52 -0.77 26.70 17.11
C SER A 52 0.64 26.78 17.71
N ASP A 53 1.64 26.92 16.85
CA ASP A 53 3.06 27.11 17.19
C ASP A 53 3.61 26.05 18.13
N VAL A 54 3.30 24.77 17.83
CA VAL A 54 3.71 23.64 18.65
C VAL A 54 5.20 23.38 18.50
N SER A 55 5.88 23.14 19.61
CA SER A 55 7.24 22.62 19.65
C SER A 55 7.39 21.58 20.75
N TYR A 56 8.07 20.51 20.43
CA TYR A 56 8.38 19.40 21.34
C TYR A 56 9.86 19.38 21.68
N ARG A 57 10.14 19.06 22.94
CA ARG A 57 11.45 18.59 23.39
C ARG A 57 11.23 17.30 24.20
N PHE A 58 11.90 16.24 23.79
CA PHE A 58 11.85 14.94 24.43
C PHE A 58 13.18 14.59 25.06
N ASP A 59 13.15 14.16 26.32
CA ASP A 59 14.28 13.59 27.03
C ASP A 59 13.93 12.11 27.32
N LEU A 60 14.66 11.14 26.71
CA LEU A 60 14.36 9.72 26.76
C LEU A 60 15.49 8.91 27.41
N HIS A 61 15.13 7.84 28.10
CA HIS A 61 16.04 6.77 28.52
C HIS A 61 15.56 5.43 27.95
N LEU A 62 16.36 4.82 27.05
CA LEU A 62 16.01 3.61 26.32
C LEU A 62 16.87 2.44 26.78
N PRO A 63 16.37 1.53 27.63
CA PRO A 63 17.04 0.29 28.00
C PRO A 63 17.09 -0.69 26.81
N ALA A 64 18.10 -1.58 26.78
CA ALA A 64 18.19 -2.65 25.79
C ALA A 64 17.19 -3.77 26.01
N ASP A 65 16.88 -4.05 27.28
CA ASP A 65 15.92 -5.07 27.67
C ASP A 65 14.49 -4.63 27.34
N ASN A 66 13.60 -5.59 27.10
CA ASN A 66 12.16 -5.34 26.85
C ASN A 66 11.44 -4.97 28.16
N VAL A 67 11.81 -3.84 28.74
CA VAL A 67 11.15 -3.21 29.88
C VAL A 67 10.68 -1.81 29.51
N PRO A 68 9.69 -1.21 30.19
CA PRO A 68 9.23 0.13 29.85
C PRO A 68 10.37 1.15 29.82
N PHE A 69 10.45 1.96 28.77
CA PHE A 69 11.32 3.13 28.71
C PHE A 69 10.69 4.31 29.44
N THR A 70 11.51 5.29 29.82
CA THR A 70 11.03 6.51 30.48
C THR A 70 11.29 7.73 29.63
N GLY A 71 10.42 8.73 29.75
CA GLY A 71 10.55 9.98 29.00
C GLY A 71 9.99 11.18 29.74
N THR A 72 10.49 12.35 29.36
CA THR A 72 9.92 13.66 29.68
C THR A 72 9.62 14.39 28.38
N ALA A 73 8.37 14.79 28.20
CA ALA A 73 7.91 15.62 27.09
C ALA A 73 7.75 17.06 27.56
N ASN A 74 8.50 17.99 26.99
CA ASN A 74 8.33 19.42 27.16
C ASN A 74 7.65 19.97 25.90
N ILE A 75 6.41 20.44 26.04
CA ILE A 75 5.53 20.84 24.93
C ILE A 75 5.20 22.32 25.07
N LYS A 76 5.64 23.14 24.12
CA LYS A 76 5.26 24.56 24.06
C LYS A 76 4.29 24.79 22.91
N PHE A 77 3.25 25.57 23.16
CA PHE A 77 2.24 25.88 22.14
C PHE A 77 1.52 27.17 22.47
N THR A 78 0.83 27.76 21.49
CA THR A 78 -0.06 28.91 21.67
C THR A 78 -1.50 28.43 21.70
N LEU A 79 -2.24 28.78 22.78
CA LEU A 79 -3.66 28.47 22.94
C LEU A 79 -4.49 29.75 22.71
N ARG A 80 -5.43 29.71 21.76
CA ARG A 80 -6.28 30.84 21.37
C ARG A 80 -7.56 30.92 22.18
N ASP A 81 -8.04 29.81 22.72
CA ASP A 81 -9.25 29.70 23.52
C ASP A 81 -9.04 28.68 24.66
N ALA A 82 -9.04 29.17 25.88
CA ALA A 82 -8.87 28.42 27.14
C ALA A 82 -10.19 28.06 27.82
N SER A 83 -11.34 28.37 27.22
CA SER A 83 -12.67 28.22 27.84
C SER A 83 -13.10 26.75 28.02
N GLN A 84 -12.48 25.83 27.29
CA GLN A 84 -12.80 24.39 27.30
C GLN A 84 -11.55 23.58 27.67
N PRO A 85 -11.68 22.35 28.21
CA PRO A 85 -10.57 21.42 28.39
C PRO A 85 -9.80 21.22 27.09
N LEU A 86 -8.54 20.82 27.19
CA LEU A 86 -7.68 20.49 26.05
C LEU A 86 -7.14 19.07 26.20
N THR A 87 -7.29 18.24 25.16
CA THR A 87 -6.79 16.87 25.15
C THR A 87 -5.47 16.74 24.37
N LEU A 88 -4.54 15.95 24.92
CA LEU A 88 -3.34 15.48 24.25
C LEU A 88 -3.44 13.96 24.06
N ASP A 89 -3.05 13.48 22.90
CA ASP A 89 -3.08 12.07 22.55
C ASP A 89 -1.95 11.34 23.28
N PHE A 90 -2.25 10.22 23.95
CA PHE A 90 -1.27 9.34 24.59
C PHE A 90 -1.95 8.01 24.92
N VAL A 91 -1.53 6.92 24.27
CA VAL A 91 -2.17 5.60 24.33
C VAL A 91 -1.22 4.62 25.02
N ASP A 92 -1.74 3.78 25.89
CA ASP A 92 -1.06 2.66 26.57
C ASP A 92 0.16 3.04 27.46
N GLY A 93 0.44 4.31 27.70
CA GLY A 93 1.55 4.74 28.55
C GLY A 93 1.11 5.17 29.94
N ASP A 94 2.03 5.19 30.89
CA ASP A 94 1.80 5.67 32.26
C ASP A 94 2.26 7.13 32.42
N VAL A 95 1.35 8.00 32.87
CA VAL A 95 1.66 9.41 33.17
C VAL A 95 1.99 9.57 34.65
N HIS A 96 3.23 9.99 34.94
CA HIS A 96 3.73 10.12 36.32
C HIS A 96 3.47 11.49 36.92
N SER A 97 3.62 12.57 36.11
CA SER A 97 3.38 13.93 36.55
C SER A 97 3.09 14.86 35.38
N ILE A 98 2.29 15.91 35.66
CA ILE A 98 2.00 16.99 34.71
C ILE A 98 2.30 18.33 35.39
N THR A 99 3.10 19.17 34.71
CA THR A 99 3.35 20.56 35.10
C THR A 99 2.95 21.49 33.96
N LEU A 100 2.02 22.40 34.18
CA LEU A 100 1.56 23.38 33.20
C LEU A 100 1.86 24.79 33.69
N ASN A 101 2.65 25.56 32.90
CA ASN A 101 3.05 26.93 33.24
C ASN A 101 3.70 27.05 34.64
N GLY A 102 4.52 26.07 35.02
CA GLY A 102 5.21 25.98 36.29
C GLY A 102 4.36 25.52 37.49
N LYS A 103 3.11 25.08 37.24
CA LYS A 103 2.20 24.58 38.30
C LYS A 103 1.89 23.11 38.06
N SER A 104 1.89 22.31 39.12
CA SER A 104 1.45 20.93 39.09
C SER A 104 -0.03 20.85 38.74
N VAL A 105 -0.41 19.95 37.82
CA VAL A 105 -1.79 19.63 37.45
C VAL A 105 -2.06 18.17 37.75
N ALA A 106 -3.27 17.87 38.25
CA ALA A 106 -3.66 16.47 38.48
C ALA A 106 -3.60 15.66 37.17
N VAL A 107 -3.11 14.44 37.27
CA VAL A 107 -3.10 13.52 36.14
C VAL A 107 -4.52 13.06 35.83
N ASP A 108 -5.04 13.39 34.67
CA ASP A 108 -6.29 12.90 34.13
C ASP A 108 -6.00 12.22 32.78
N HIS A 109 -5.73 10.92 32.82
CA HIS A 109 -5.40 10.07 31.67
C HIS A 109 -6.32 8.85 31.68
N ASN A 110 -7.05 8.64 30.58
CA ASN A 110 -8.04 7.57 30.44
C ASN A 110 -7.54 6.34 29.67
N GLY A 111 -6.22 6.24 29.41
CA GLY A 111 -5.60 5.19 28.60
C GLY A 111 -5.48 5.56 27.10
N PHE A 112 -6.17 6.60 26.62
CA PHE A 112 -6.14 7.04 25.22
C PHE A 112 -5.66 8.48 25.07
N PHE A 113 -5.97 9.34 26.02
CA PHE A 113 -5.54 10.74 25.98
C PHE A 113 -5.50 11.36 27.39
N ILE A 114 -4.71 12.42 27.51
CA ILE A 114 -4.56 13.24 28.71
C ILE A 114 -5.49 14.44 28.58
N THR A 115 -6.26 14.77 29.64
CA THR A 115 -7.14 15.95 29.70
C THR A 115 -6.52 17.03 30.57
N LEU A 116 -6.28 18.22 29.99
CA LEU A 116 -5.95 19.43 30.75
C LEU A 116 -7.23 20.21 31.05
N PRO A 117 -7.60 20.41 32.34
CA PRO A 117 -8.84 21.09 32.66
C PRO A 117 -8.77 22.59 32.29
N ALA A 118 -9.89 23.16 31.83
CA ALA A 118 -9.97 24.58 31.46
C ALA A 118 -9.45 25.53 32.57
N SER A 119 -9.64 25.19 33.85
CA SER A 119 -9.17 25.98 35.00
C SER A 119 -7.66 26.09 35.11
N ALA A 120 -6.89 25.17 34.45
CA ALA A 120 -5.42 25.22 34.43
C ALA A 120 -4.87 25.92 33.19
N LEU A 121 -5.71 26.10 32.16
CA LEU A 121 -5.34 26.70 30.88
C LEU A 121 -5.44 28.25 30.94
N ARG A 122 -4.72 28.91 30.04
CA ARG A 122 -4.82 30.36 29.78
C ARG A 122 -4.69 30.62 28.29
N GLU A 123 -5.21 31.70 27.80
CA GLU A 123 -4.91 32.13 26.44
C GLU A 123 -3.46 32.57 26.28
N GLY A 124 -2.90 32.38 25.08
CA GLY A 124 -1.51 32.68 24.76
C GLY A 124 -0.57 31.49 24.97
N ALA A 125 0.70 31.79 25.22
CA ALA A 125 1.76 30.78 25.32
C ALA A 125 1.55 29.83 26.51
N GLN A 126 1.67 28.52 26.22
CA GLN A 126 1.66 27.44 27.21
C GLN A 126 3.03 26.78 27.28
N ASP A 127 3.41 26.33 28.47
CA ASP A 127 4.62 25.53 28.74
C ASP A 127 4.19 24.32 29.55
N LEU A 128 4.18 23.13 28.94
CA LEU A 128 3.68 21.89 29.48
C LEU A 128 4.82 20.88 29.61
N THR A 129 4.99 20.29 30.76
CA THR A 129 5.95 19.20 31.01
C THR A 129 5.20 17.97 31.50
N ILE A 130 5.43 16.82 30.87
CA ILE A 130 4.84 15.52 31.23
C ILE A 130 5.97 14.50 31.42
N ALA A 131 6.06 13.93 32.63
CA ALA A 131 6.90 12.76 32.87
C ALA A 131 6.11 11.49 32.71
N TYR A 132 6.62 10.52 31.97
CA TYR A 132 5.92 9.30 31.61
C TYR A 132 6.82 8.09 31.48
N SER A 133 6.21 6.90 31.40
CA SER A 133 6.85 5.67 30.92
C SER A 133 5.94 4.98 29.91
N HIS A 134 6.53 4.17 29.03
CA HIS A 134 5.79 3.45 27.99
C HIS A 134 6.46 2.10 27.68
N PRO A 135 5.70 1.02 27.48
CA PRO A 135 6.27 -0.25 27.04
C PRO A 135 6.74 -0.16 25.58
N TYR A 136 7.76 -0.97 25.23
CA TYR A 136 8.10 -1.21 23.84
C TYR A 136 6.99 -2.01 23.15
N ARG A 137 6.89 -1.87 21.84
CA ARG A 137 5.92 -2.59 21.01
C ARG A 137 6.61 -3.68 20.16
N ARG A 138 5.82 -4.65 19.69
CA ARG A 138 6.27 -5.74 18.79
C ARG A 138 5.36 -5.89 17.57
N ASP A 139 4.31 -5.09 17.45
CA ASP A 139 3.33 -5.11 16.38
C ASP A 139 3.73 -4.24 15.16
N GLY A 140 4.88 -3.56 15.23
CA GLY A 140 5.38 -2.65 14.20
C GLY A 140 4.71 -1.27 14.22
N SER A 141 4.04 -0.88 15.31
CA SER A 141 3.52 0.47 15.56
C SER A 141 4.20 1.11 16.76
N GLY A 142 4.24 2.44 16.87
CA GLY A 142 4.92 3.12 17.96
C GLY A 142 6.43 2.84 17.96
N LEU A 143 7.05 2.57 19.10
CA LEU A 143 8.46 2.21 19.23
C LEU A 143 8.63 0.69 19.27
N HIS A 144 8.98 0.12 18.13
CA HIS A 144 9.15 -1.32 17.94
C HIS A 144 10.46 -1.81 18.53
N TRP A 145 10.41 -2.92 19.26
CA TRP A 145 11.56 -3.61 19.85
C TRP A 145 11.79 -4.94 19.16
N PHE A 146 12.98 -5.13 18.64
CA PHE A 146 13.45 -6.35 17.99
C PHE A 146 14.75 -6.83 18.61
N GLN A 147 14.79 -8.11 19.01
CA GLN A 147 16.03 -8.79 19.40
C GLN A 147 16.48 -9.71 18.28
N ASP A 148 17.65 -9.47 17.74
CA ASP A 148 18.24 -10.27 16.68
C ASP A 148 18.63 -11.66 17.21
N PRO A 149 18.07 -12.75 16.67
CA PRO A 149 18.41 -14.09 17.10
C PRO A 149 19.80 -14.56 16.69
N GLU A 150 20.54 -13.83 15.84
CA GLU A 150 21.89 -14.17 15.39
C GLU A 150 22.96 -13.68 16.35
N ASP A 151 22.81 -12.44 16.87
CA ASP A 151 23.79 -11.80 17.74
C ASP A 151 23.25 -11.38 19.12
N ASN A 152 21.96 -11.62 19.38
CA ASN A 152 21.22 -11.21 20.59
C ASN A 152 21.21 -9.69 20.84
N GLN A 153 21.53 -8.87 19.85
CA GLN A 153 21.46 -7.42 19.97
C GLN A 153 20.04 -6.90 19.81
N THR A 154 19.75 -5.77 20.47
CA THR A 154 18.45 -5.10 20.41
C THR A 154 18.49 -3.95 19.42
N TYR A 155 17.46 -3.85 18.60
CA TYR A 155 17.25 -2.78 17.62
C TYR A 155 15.85 -2.18 17.82
N LEU A 156 15.79 -0.85 17.84
CA LEU A 156 14.58 -0.07 18.01
C LEU A 156 14.35 0.78 16.77
N TYR A 157 13.08 0.89 16.36
CA TYR A 157 12.64 1.88 15.37
C TYR A 157 11.20 2.29 15.64
N THR A 158 10.82 3.48 15.18
CA THR A 158 9.43 3.95 15.30
C THR A 158 8.68 3.84 13.97
N GLN A 159 7.34 3.64 14.08
CA GLN A 159 6.39 3.79 12.99
C GLN A 159 5.16 4.53 13.52
N PHE A 160 4.89 5.73 12.96
CA PHE A 160 3.88 6.63 13.49
C PHE A 160 2.69 6.90 12.56
N GLU A 161 2.79 6.58 11.29
CA GLU A 161 1.65 6.67 10.40
C GLU A 161 0.61 5.59 10.75
N ASP A 162 -0.67 5.90 10.81
CA ASP A 162 -1.28 7.21 10.61
C ASP A 162 -1.39 8.00 11.94
N TYR A 163 -1.65 7.32 13.05
CA TYR A 163 -1.96 7.87 14.37
C TYR A 163 -1.27 7.06 15.47
N HIS A 164 0.08 6.95 15.40
CA HIS A 164 0.86 6.15 16.33
C HIS A 164 1.99 6.89 17.03
N PHE A 165 2.18 8.19 16.78
CA PHE A 165 3.09 9.03 17.57
C PHE A 165 2.67 9.03 19.06
N ASN A 166 1.37 9.04 19.32
CA ASN A 166 0.79 8.97 20.63
C ASN A 166 1.06 7.66 21.41
N LYS A 167 1.56 6.60 20.73
CA LYS A 167 2.02 5.34 21.34
C LYS A 167 3.49 5.39 21.80
N VAL A 168 4.11 6.57 21.79
CA VAL A 168 5.49 6.80 22.27
C VAL A 168 5.58 8.12 23.02
N PHE A 169 4.90 9.17 22.51
CA PHE A 169 5.00 10.53 23.01
C PHE A 169 3.62 11.12 23.29
N PRO A 170 3.40 11.74 24.46
CA PRO A 170 2.21 12.56 24.65
C PRO A 170 2.30 13.81 23.73
N GLY A 171 1.21 14.09 22.97
CA GLY A 171 1.23 15.22 22.05
C GLY A 171 -0.08 15.47 21.30
N PHE A 172 -0.02 16.33 20.29
CA PHE A 172 -1.14 16.63 19.38
C PHE A 172 -0.92 15.85 18.09
N ASP A 173 -1.40 14.62 18.06
CA ASP A 173 -1.14 13.68 16.97
C ASP A 173 -2.17 13.85 15.84
N GLN A 174 -1.91 14.85 14.98
CA GLN A 174 -2.72 15.16 13.78
C GLN A 174 -1.87 15.87 12.72
N PRO A 175 -2.14 15.67 11.42
CA PRO A 175 -1.24 16.14 10.36
C PRO A 175 -1.17 17.68 10.24
N ASP A 176 -2.20 18.42 10.60
CA ASP A 176 -2.26 19.87 10.45
C ASP A 176 -1.73 20.68 11.66
N LEU A 177 -1.25 20.01 12.71
CA LEU A 177 -0.51 20.63 13.81
C LEU A 177 0.99 20.34 13.69
N LYS A 178 1.62 20.83 12.60
CA LYS A 178 3.06 20.73 12.40
C LYS A 178 3.84 21.36 13.54
N ALA A 179 4.91 20.70 13.96
CA ALA A 179 5.73 21.12 15.09
C ALA A 179 7.23 21.08 14.77
N THR A 180 8.05 21.65 15.63
CA THR A 180 9.50 21.46 15.66
C THR A 180 9.85 20.49 16.79
N TYR A 181 10.93 19.72 16.62
CA TYR A 181 11.34 18.67 17.53
C TYR A 181 12.80 18.88 17.97
N GLU A 182 13.05 18.73 19.26
CA GLU A 182 14.38 18.68 19.88
C GLU A 182 14.42 17.42 20.75
N MET A 183 15.54 16.68 20.78
CA MET A 183 15.57 15.42 21.47
C MET A 183 16.89 15.20 22.19
N THR A 184 16.80 14.61 23.40
CA THR A 184 17.92 14.05 24.14
C THR A 184 17.62 12.58 24.42
N VAL A 185 18.53 11.66 24.07
CA VAL A 185 18.31 10.22 24.21
C VAL A 185 19.48 9.56 24.91
N ALA A 186 19.24 8.94 26.05
CA ALA A 186 20.21 8.08 26.75
C ALA A 186 20.02 6.62 26.32
N THR A 187 21.10 6.00 25.82
CA THR A 187 21.10 4.62 25.30
C THR A 187 22.34 3.88 25.74
N PRO A 188 22.39 2.52 25.67
CA PRO A 188 23.63 1.76 25.83
C PRO A 188 24.76 2.34 24.98
N ALA A 189 25.98 2.37 25.52
CA ALA A 189 27.13 3.09 24.96
C ALA A 189 27.54 2.63 23.54
N HIS A 190 27.25 1.37 23.17
CA HIS A 190 27.58 0.79 21.86
C HIS A 190 26.51 1.05 20.78
N TRP A 191 25.38 1.65 21.15
CA TRP A 191 24.29 1.94 20.21
C TRP A 191 24.60 3.17 19.37
N GLN A 192 23.99 3.22 18.20
CA GLN A 192 23.81 4.39 17.35
C GLN A 192 22.37 4.89 17.52
N VAL A 193 22.17 6.20 17.40
CA VAL A 193 20.84 6.81 17.40
C VAL A 193 20.73 7.75 16.20
N PHE A 194 19.62 7.70 15.48
CA PHE A 194 19.34 8.65 14.41
C PHE A 194 17.85 8.99 14.38
N THR A 195 17.55 10.23 14.04
CA THR A 195 16.22 10.85 13.98
C THR A 195 16.21 11.94 12.90
N ALA A 196 15.24 12.84 12.88
CA ALA A 196 15.12 13.89 11.86
C ALA A 196 16.38 14.76 11.68
N MET A 197 17.03 15.13 12.77
CA MET A 197 18.26 15.96 12.75
C MET A 197 19.51 15.12 12.96
N ARG A 198 20.65 15.65 12.56
CA ARG A 198 21.96 15.09 12.94
C ARG A 198 22.23 15.45 14.40
N GLU A 199 22.83 14.51 15.13
CA GLU A 199 23.33 14.77 16.47
C GLU A 199 24.35 15.91 16.45
N ASP A 200 24.24 16.86 17.36
CA ASP A 200 25.20 17.92 17.54
C ASP A 200 26.25 17.60 18.63
N ARG A 201 25.89 16.71 19.56
CA ARG A 201 26.73 16.27 20.65
C ARG A 201 26.39 14.85 21.11
N VAL A 202 27.41 14.07 21.46
CA VAL A 202 27.28 12.76 22.11
C VAL A 202 28.18 12.73 23.33
N GLU A 203 27.62 12.48 24.51
CA GLU A 203 28.32 12.48 25.78
C GLU A 203 28.29 11.09 26.44
N GLY A 204 29.40 10.62 26.98
CA GLY A 204 29.46 9.48 27.89
C GLY A 204 28.89 9.87 29.26
N ILE A 205 28.03 9.03 29.85
CA ILE A 205 27.65 9.13 31.26
C ILE A 205 28.38 8.03 32.02
N ASP A 206 28.52 8.19 33.34
CA ASP A 206 29.07 7.13 34.21
C ASP A 206 28.36 5.80 33.99
N GLY A 207 29.09 4.79 33.60
CA GLY A 207 28.61 3.47 33.28
C GLY A 207 28.59 3.18 31.79
N ASP A 208 27.65 2.30 31.40
CA ASP A 208 27.56 1.72 30.04
C ASP A 208 26.62 2.50 29.10
N TYR A 209 26.35 3.79 29.37
CA TYR A 209 25.42 4.63 28.61
C TYR A 209 26.08 5.84 27.96
N LYS A 210 25.48 6.29 26.84
CA LYS A 210 25.74 7.57 26.14
C LYS A 210 24.46 8.38 26.05
N VAL A 211 24.60 9.71 26.04
CA VAL A 211 23.52 10.67 25.80
C VAL A 211 23.75 11.33 24.44
N TRP A 212 22.75 11.20 23.58
CA TRP A 212 22.69 11.79 22.26
C TRP A 212 21.85 13.07 22.32
N HIS A 213 22.35 14.17 21.75
CA HIS A 213 21.64 15.44 21.67
C HIS A 213 21.35 15.79 20.23
N PHE A 214 20.08 16.03 19.92
CA PHE A 214 19.61 16.40 18.58
C PHE A 214 19.03 17.81 18.64
N PRO A 215 19.53 18.75 17.81
CA PRO A 215 19.07 20.12 17.80
C PRO A 215 17.65 20.23 17.26
N LYS A 216 17.08 21.43 17.41
CA LYS A 216 15.72 21.74 16.95
C LYS A 216 15.59 21.55 15.44
N SER A 217 14.57 20.80 15.01
CA SER A 217 14.26 20.51 13.61
C SER A 217 13.54 21.65 12.90
N GLU A 218 13.39 21.50 11.58
CA GLU A 218 12.37 22.18 10.76
C GLU A 218 10.97 21.78 11.22
N LYS A 219 9.96 22.43 10.69
CA LYS A 219 8.56 22.24 11.06
C LYS A 219 7.89 21.17 10.20
N PHE A 220 7.45 20.05 10.81
CA PHE A 220 6.74 18.96 10.13
C PHE A 220 5.73 18.26 11.05
N SER A 221 4.92 17.35 10.50
CA SER A 221 3.83 16.67 11.21
C SER A 221 4.34 15.50 12.07
N THR A 222 3.58 15.11 13.09
CA THR A 222 3.94 14.04 14.04
C THR A 222 4.12 12.68 13.38
N TYR A 223 3.30 12.33 12.38
CA TYR A 223 3.30 11.01 11.75
C TYR A 223 4.59 10.68 10.97
N ILE A 224 5.36 11.70 10.57
CA ILE A 224 6.64 11.58 9.87
C ILE A 224 7.86 11.89 10.76
N PHE A 225 7.67 11.97 12.07
CA PHE A 225 8.75 11.96 13.03
C PHE A 225 9.24 10.52 13.26
N SER A 226 10.53 10.33 13.52
CA SER A 226 11.07 9.01 13.80
C SER A 226 12.21 9.02 14.79
N LEU A 227 12.43 7.87 15.42
CA LEU A 227 13.55 7.56 16.28
C LEU A 227 14.01 6.13 16.02
N HIS A 228 15.30 5.96 15.78
CA HIS A 228 15.94 4.67 15.62
C HIS A 228 17.10 4.57 16.61
N ALA A 229 17.26 3.44 17.27
CA ALA A 229 18.33 3.21 18.23
C ALA A 229 18.76 1.72 18.24
N GLY A 230 20.04 1.45 18.33
CA GLY A 230 20.58 0.10 18.33
C GLY A 230 22.03 0.05 17.86
N PRO A 231 22.71 -1.10 17.93
CA PRO A 231 24.09 -1.24 17.45
C PRO A 231 24.18 -1.35 15.94
N TYR A 232 23.53 -0.43 15.20
CA TYR A 232 23.52 -0.42 13.75
C TYR A 232 24.92 -0.31 13.15
N LYS A 233 25.16 -1.03 12.05
CA LYS A 233 26.26 -0.72 11.13
C LYS A 233 25.92 0.56 10.39
N VAL A 234 26.89 1.46 10.25
CA VAL A 234 26.72 2.76 9.60
C VAL A 234 27.65 2.86 8.41
N TRP A 235 27.14 3.35 7.29
CA TRP A 235 27.90 3.85 6.14
C TRP A 235 27.58 5.33 5.95
N GLU A 236 28.54 6.11 5.50
CA GLU A 236 28.40 7.56 5.29
C GLU A 236 28.88 7.95 3.90
N ASP A 237 28.17 8.88 3.27
CA ASP A 237 28.60 9.56 2.05
C ASP A 237 28.32 11.06 2.18
N ASN A 238 29.39 11.85 2.18
CA ASN A 238 29.36 13.31 2.28
C ASN A 238 29.77 13.97 0.94
N SER A 239 29.71 13.24 -0.17
CA SER A 239 30.07 13.76 -1.50
C SER A 239 28.98 14.64 -2.12
N HIS A 240 27.75 14.56 -1.62
CA HIS A 240 26.62 15.38 -2.04
C HIS A 240 26.41 16.58 -1.10
N ARG A 241 25.71 17.64 -1.53
CA ARG A 241 25.34 18.79 -0.68
C ARG A 241 24.48 18.41 0.54
N VAL A 242 23.67 17.36 0.40
CA VAL A 242 22.91 16.76 1.50
C VAL A 242 23.74 15.60 2.04
N PRO A 243 24.15 15.60 3.32
CA PRO A 243 24.88 14.50 3.92
C PRO A 243 24.00 13.24 4.01
N LEU A 244 24.58 12.07 3.69
CA LEU A 244 23.87 10.79 3.64
C LEU A 244 24.48 9.82 4.64
N ARG A 245 23.64 9.09 5.35
CA ARG A 245 24.02 7.89 6.12
C ARG A 245 23.07 6.75 5.81
N LEU A 246 23.58 5.52 5.84
CA LEU A 246 22.78 4.30 5.73
C LEU A 246 23.06 3.43 6.96
N PHE A 247 21.99 2.89 7.53
CA PHE A 247 22.01 2.08 8.74
C PHE A 247 21.38 0.73 8.47
N ALA A 248 21.99 -0.34 8.99
CA ALA A 248 21.40 -1.69 9.00
C ALA A 248 21.89 -2.46 10.23
N ARG A 249 21.12 -3.46 10.69
CA ARG A 249 21.58 -4.32 11.78
C ARG A 249 22.84 -5.08 11.38
N GLN A 250 23.69 -5.39 12.34
CA GLN A 250 25.03 -5.97 12.12
C GLN A 250 24.98 -7.27 11.31
N SER A 251 24.11 -8.20 11.69
CA SER A 251 23.98 -9.50 11.03
C SER A 251 23.49 -9.39 9.57
N TYR A 252 22.71 -8.36 9.25
CA TYR A 252 22.14 -8.13 7.91
C TYR A 252 23.02 -7.26 7.00
N ALA A 253 23.98 -6.54 7.57
CA ALA A 253 24.84 -5.57 6.86
C ALA A 253 25.58 -6.17 5.65
N GLN A 254 25.89 -7.47 5.69
CA GLN A 254 26.54 -8.19 4.59
C GLN A 254 25.71 -8.25 3.29
N TYR A 255 24.38 -8.06 3.35
CA TYR A 255 23.47 -8.09 2.21
C TYR A 255 23.22 -6.69 1.63
N VAL A 256 23.64 -5.62 2.33
CA VAL A 256 23.37 -4.23 1.95
C VAL A 256 24.43 -3.73 0.97
N ASN A 257 24.01 -3.30 -0.20
CA ASN A 257 24.85 -2.63 -1.19
C ASN A 257 24.82 -1.11 -0.97
N ALA A 258 25.61 -0.61 -0.03
CA ALA A 258 25.61 0.81 0.35
C ALA A 258 26.04 1.74 -0.79
N GLU A 259 26.97 1.32 -1.65
CA GLU A 259 27.45 2.13 -2.79
C GLU A 259 26.31 2.43 -3.78
N GLN A 260 25.59 1.40 -4.18
CA GLN A 260 24.42 1.57 -5.07
C GLN A 260 23.33 2.40 -4.39
N TRP A 261 23.11 2.19 -3.08
CA TRP A 261 22.10 2.94 -2.34
C TRP A 261 22.40 4.44 -2.35
N PHE A 262 23.63 4.83 -2.04
CA PHE A 262 24.03 6.23 -2.10
C PHE A 262 23.99 6.81 -3.50
N GLU A 263 24.37 6.05 -4.52
CA GLU A 263 24.35 6.51 -5.91
C GLU A 263 22.92 6.88 -6.35
N VAL A 264 21.95 5.98 -6.15
CA VAL A 264 20.56 6.28 -6.52
C VAL A 264 19.95 7.38 -5.65
N THR A 265 20.35 7.49 -4.38
CA THR A 265 19.92 8.59 -3.49
C THR A 265 20.39 9.95 -4.02
N LYS A 266 21.64 10.07 -4.43
CA LYS A 266 22.19 11.32 -5.03
C LYS A 266 21.48 11.67 -6.34
N GLN A 267 21.31 10.69 -7.23
CA GLN A 267 20.58 10.88 -8.48
C GLN A 267 19.14 11.36 -8.25
N GLY A 268 18.47 10.82 -7.23
CA GLY A 268 17.12 11.25 -6.85
C GLY A 268 17.06 12.67 -6.31
N LEU A 269 17.96 13.04 -5.39
CA LEU A 269 18.04 14.40 -4.84
C LEU A 269 18.27 15.43 -5.94
N ASP A 270 19.24 15.19 -6.85
CA ASP A 270 19.50 16.08 -7.97
C ASP A 270 18.31 16.19 -8.92
N PHE A 271 17.63 15.07 -9.19
CA PHE A 271 16.46 15.05 -10.06
C PHE A 271 15.31 15.86 -9.47
N PHE A 272 14.95 15.62 -8.20
CA PHE A 272 13.81 16.29 -7.58
C PHE A 272 14.06 17.78 -7.33
N ASP A 273 15.28 18.17 -6.92
CA ASP A 273 15.66 19.57 -6.82
C ASP A 273 15.39 20.34 -8.11
N ASN A 274 15.79 19.74 -9.25
CA ASN A 274 15.62 20.34 -10.57
C ASN A 274 14.18 20.26 -11.08
N TYR A 275 13.50 19.12 -10.89
CA TYR A 275 12.15 18.92 -11.41
C TYR A 275 11.10 19.75 -10.68
N PHE A 276 11.24 19.88 -9.35
CA PHE A 276 10.31 20.66 -8.53
C PHE A 276 10.72 22.14 -8.40
N GLU A 277 11.90 22.52 -8.90
CA GLU A 277 12.47 23.86 -8.75
C GLU A 277 12.47 24.34 -7.27
N TYR A 278 12.53 23.40 -6.35
CA TYR A 278 12.58 23.61 -4.92
C TYR A 278 13.61 22.66 -4.30
N PRO A 279 14.72 23.16 -3.73
CA PRO A 279 15.77 22.31 -3.20
C PRO A 279 15.27 21.48 -2.01
N TYR A 280 15.85 20.29 -1.83
CA TYR A 280 15.55 19.41 -0.69
C TYR A 280 15.54 20.22 0.63
N PRO A 281 14.41 20.23 1.37
CA PRO A 281 14.17 21.23 2.40
C PRO A 281 14.73 20.90 3.78
N PHE A 282 15.35 19.72 3.97
CA PHE A 282 15.86 19.26 5.26
C PHE A 282 17.38 19.16 5.28
N SER A 283 17.97 19.03 6.49
CA SER A 283 19.43 19.21 6.67
C SER A 283 20.27 17.98 6.29
N LYS A 284 19.66 16.80 6.23
CA LYS A 284 20.32 15.52 5.93
C LYS A 284 19.33 14.48 5.40
N TYR A 285 19.84 13.35 4.87
CA TYR A 285 19.05 12.23 4.41
C TYR A 285 19.64 10.92 4.93
N ASP A 286 19.26 10.52 6.14
CA ASP A 286 19.60 9.23 6.71
C ASP A 286 18.57 8.17 6.27
N GLN A 287 19.00 6.92 6.16
CA GLN A 287 18.22 5.80 5.68
C GLN A 287 18.46 4.60 6.59
N GLY A 288 17.39 4.06 7.20
CA GLY A 288 17.47 2.91 8.10
C GLY A 288 16.82 1.67 7.49
N VAL A 289 17.61 0.61 7.27
CA VAL A 289 17.09 -0.71 6.85
C VAL A 289 16.83 -1.52 8.11
N VAL A 290 15.54 -1.78 8.41
CA VAL A 290 15.10 -2.33 9.69
C VAL A 290 14.40 -3.70 9.56
N PRO A 291 14.52 -4.57 10.59
CA PRO A 291 13.85 -5.87 10.63
C PRO A 291 12.35 -5.72 10.91
N ASP A 292 11.58 -6.75 10.61
CA ASP A 292 10.14 -6.91 10.93
C ASP A 292 9.23 -5.73 10.52
N PHE A 293 9.67 -4.90 9.57
CA PHE A 293 8.92 -3.74 9.14
C PHE A 293 7.66 -4.13 8.36
N ASN A 294 6.51 -3.62 8.76
CA ASN A 294 5.21 -4.00 8.22
C ASN A 294 4.99 -3.49 6.78
N PHE A 295 5.63 -2.38 6.41
CA PHE A 295 5.49 -1.69 5.13
C PHE A 295 6.70 -1.92 4.20
N GLY A 296 6.70 -1.27 3.04
CA GLY A 296 7.83 -1.22 2.13
C GLY A 296 8.90 -0.28 2.65
N ALA A 297 8.47 0.93 2.97
CA ALA A 297 9.28 1.97 3.59
C ALA A 297 8.37 3.00 4.29
N MET A 298 8.95 4.08 4.82
CA MET A 298 8.28 5.21 5.45
C MET A 298 9.13 6.48 5.31
N GLU A 299 8.52 7.54 4.88
CA GLU A 299 9.13 8.83 4.50
C GLU A 299 9.57 9.72 5.67
N ASN A 300 9.91 9.17 6.80
CA ASN A 300 10.30 9.93 7.99
C ASN A 300 11.31 11.03 7.67
N VAL A 301 11.03 12.25 8.13
CA VAL A 301 11.85 13.43 7.82
C VAL A 301 13.31 13.22 8.21
N GLY A 302 14.18 13.28 7.20
CA GLY A 302 15.64 13.17 7.40
C GLY A 302 16.15 11.83 7.93
N ALA A 303 15.26 10.82 8.13
CA ALA A 303 15.60 9.49 8.65
C ALA A 303 14.62 8.43 8.12
N VAL A 304 14.64 8.22 6.81
CA VAL A 304 13.72 7.33 6.09
C VAL A 304 13.90 5.89 6.52
N THR A 305 12.80 5.18 6.75
CA THR A 305 12.81 3.78 7.19
C THR A 305 12.50 2.85 6.03
N PHE A 306 13.29 1.78 5.84
CA PHE A 306 13.12 0.79 4.79
C PHE A 306 13.08 -0.63 5.35
N THR A 307 12.28 -1.49 4.73
CA THR A 307 12.27 -2.92 5.05
C THR A 307 13.51 -3.64 4.53
N GLU A 308 14.05 -4.59 5.31
CA GLU A 308 15.14 -5.48 4.88
C GLU A 308 14.80 -6.26 3.59
N ARG A 309 13.53 -6.47 3.28
CA ARG A 309 13.10 -7.18 2.06
C ARG A 309 13.57 -6.52 0.76
N LEU A 310 13.95 -5.25 0.77
CA LEU A 310 14.54 -4.55 -0.38
C LEU A 310 15.98 -5.01 -0.67
N GLN A 311 16.64 -5.66 0.28
CA GLN A 311 18.00 -6.19 0.16
C GLN A 311 17.94 -7.71 0.37
N PRO A 312 17.67 -8.51 -0.67
CA PRO A 312 17.50 -9.96 -0.51
C PRO A 312 18.79 -10.65 -0.04
N ARG A 313 18.67 -11.71 0.74
CA ARG A 313 19.80 -12.54 1.24
C ARG A 313 20.45 -13.40 0.13
N ARG A 314 20.71 -12.79 -1.01
CA ARG A 314 21.33 -13.36 -2.21
C ARG A 314 21.87 -12.25 -3.12
N ALA A 315 22.58 -12.61 -4.16
CA ALA A 315 22.94 -11.67 -5.22
C ALA A 315 21.69 -11.01 -5.81
N GLN A 316 21.70 -9.69 -5.89
CA GLN A 316 20.60 -8.92 -6.46
C GLN A 316 20.54 -9.09 -7.97
N THR A 317 19.35 -9.22 -8.50
CA THR A 317 19.10 -9.07 -9.93
C THR A 317 18.89 -7.59 -10.28
N ARG A 318 19.03 -7.22 -11.55
CA ARG A 318 18.68 -5.87 -12.03
C ARG A 318 17.26 -5.44 -11.60
N LYS A 319 16.31 -6.39 -11.57
CA LYS A 319 14.94 -6.09 -11.12
C LYS A 319 14.83 -5.83 -9.63
N ASP A 320 15.63 -6.49 -8.79
CA ASP A 320 15.70 -6.17 -7.37
C ASP A 320 16.26 -4.75 -7.17
N GLN A 321 17.30 -4.39 -7.91
CA GLN A 321 17.91 -3.06 -7.88
C GLN A 321 16.97 -1.97 -8.38
N GLU A 322 16.26 -2.18 -9.50
CA GLU A 322 15.20 -1.29 -9.98
C GLU A 322 14.10 -1.10 -8.93
N SER A 323 13.65 -2.18 -8.31
CA SER A 323 12.58 -2.12 -7.30
C SER A 323 13.03 -1.37 -6.04
N MET A 324 14.25 -1.58 -5.58
CA MET A 324 14.84 -0.81 -4.47
C MET A 324 14.95 0.67 -4.85
N THR A 325 15.48 0.98 -6.02
CA THR A 325 15.62 2.36 -6.52
C THR A 325 14.27 3.06 -6.58
N MET A 326 13.23 2.39 -7.10
CA MET A 326 11.88 2.95 -7.15
C MET A 326 11.35 3.29 -5.75
N VAL A 327 11.57 2.42 -4.75
CA VAL A 327 11.15 2.71 -3.38
C VAL A 327 11.94 3.88 -2.78
N VAL A 328 13.27 3.94 -2.99
CA VAL A 328 14.08 5.09 -2.56
C VAL A 328 13.57 6.41 -3.18
N MET A 329 13.21 6.39 -4.48
CA MET A 329 12.66 7.57 -5.17
C MET A 329 11.25 7.93 -4.67
N HIS A 330 10.43 6.94 -4.34
CA HIS A 330 9.09 7.11 -3.75
C HIS A 330 9.19 7.85 -2.40
N GLU A 331 9.99 7.31 -1.46
CA GLU A 331 10.19 7.91 -0.15
C GLU A 331 10.84 9.31 -0.24
N MET A 332 11.68 9.50 -1.24
CA MET A 332 12.30 10.81 -1.46
C MET A 332 11.29 11.83 -1.99
N ALA A 333 10.39 11.46 -2.89
CA ALA A 333 9.35 12.34 -3.42
C ALA A 333 8.43 12.88 -2.30
N HIS A 334 8.16 12.06 -1.28
CA HIS A 334 7.41 12.48 -0.10
C HIS A 334 8.00 13.69 0.61
N HIS A 335 9.32 13.91 0.53
CA HIS A 335 9.91 15.08 1.20
C HIS A 335 9.38 16.41 0.65
N TRP A 336 8.79 16.41 -0.54
CA TRP A 336 8.01 17.54 -1.09
C TRP A 336 6.51 17.30 -0.91
N PHE A 337 5.99 16.13 -1.35
CA PHE A 337 4.59 15.73 -1.19
C PHE A 337 4.41 14.89 0.07
N GLY A 338 3.97 15.49 1.18
CA GLY A 338 3.81 14.87 2.49
C GLY A 338 4.56 15.61 3.58
N ASN A 339 5.87 15.84 3.39
CA ASN A 339 6.73 16.41 4.42
C ASN A 339 6.77 17.95 4.35
N LEU A 340 7.16 18.50 3.21
CA LEU A 340 7.16 19.96 3.00
C LEU A 340 5.74 20.51 2.95
N VAL A 341 4.89 19.95 2.08
CA VAL A 341 3.48 20.27 1.95
C VAL A 341 2.67 19.06 2.39
N THR A 342 1.95 19.16 3.50
CA THR A 342 1.22 18.05 4.12
C THR A 342 -0.28 18.26 3.96
N MET A 343 -1.06 17.19 3.79
CA MET A 343 -2.52 17.26 3.87
C MET A 343 -2.99 17.82 5.22
N LYS A 344 -4.18 18.43 5.25
CA LYS A 344 -4.80 18.90 6.51
C LYS A 344 -5.41 17.77 7.32
N TRP A 345 -5.96 16.81 6.62
CA TRP A 345 -6.55 15.60 7.17
C TRP A 345 -6.40 14.45 6.19
N TRP A 346 -6.63 13.27 6.62
CA TRP A 346 -6.43 12.02 5.90
C TRP A 346 -7.33 11.83 4.66
N ASP A 347 -8.35 12.68 4.47
CA ASP A 347 -9.15 12.73 3.23
C ASP A 347 -8.27 12.90 1.98
N ASP A 348 -7.18 13.64 2.13
CA ASP A 348 -6.22 14.00 1.08
C ASP A 348 -4.90 13.20 1.13
N ILE A 349 -4.87 12.03 1.79
CA ILE A 349 -3.67 11.15 1.84
C ILE A 349 -3.17 10.78 0.43
N TRP A 350 -4.04 10.75 -0.55
CA TRP A 350 -3.70 10.49 -1.94
C TRP A 350 -2.71 11.55 -2.52
N LEU A 351 -2.74 12.80 -2.03
CA LEU A 351 -1.77 13.84 -2.43
C LEU A 351 -0.34 13.45 -2.06
N ASN A 352 -0.15 12.68 -0.99
CA ASN A 352 1.13 12.12 -0.63
C ASN A 352 1.43 10.89 -1.49
N GLU A 353 0.59 9.88 -1.42
CA GLU A 353 0.86 8.53 -1.91
C GLU A 353 0.80 8.41 -3.44
N SER A 354 -0.21 9.02 -4.06
CA SER A 354 -0.32 8.99 -5.53
C SER A 354 0.84 9.72 -6.20
N PHE A 355 1.25 10.86 -5.63
CA PHE A 355 2.39 11.60 -6.16
C PHE A 355 3.70 10.85 -5.97
N ALA A 356 3.95 10.33 -4.78
CA ALA A 356 5.16 9.56 -4.51
C ALA A 356 5.23 8.30 -5.39
N ASP A 357 4.10 7.62 -5.58
CA ASP A 357 4.04 6.45 -6.46
C ASP A 357 4.34 6.79 -7.93
N PHE A 358 3.72 7.86 -8.46
CA PHE A 358 4.03 8.36 -9.80
C PHE A 358 5.50 8.79 -9.92
N MET A 359 5.96 9.64 -9.03
CA MET A 359 7.30 10.22 -9.09
C MET A 359 8.39 9.19 -8.81
N GLY A 360 8.12 8.19 -7.97
CA GLY A 360 9.02 7.07 -7.72
C GLY A 360 9.40 6.33 -9.01
N TYR A 361 8.42 5.93 -9.81
CA TYR A 361 8.67 5.29 -11.12
C TYR A 361 9.23 6.26 -12.15
N TYR A 362 8.71 7.49 -12.19
CA TYR A 362 9.13 8.49 -13.18
C TYR A 362 10.58 8.92 -12.95
N ALA A 363 10.97 9.23 -11.71
CA ALA A 363 12.34 9.59 -11.37
C ALA A 363 13.31 8.41 -11.59
N THR A 364 12.93 7.19 -11.21
CA THR A 364 13.73 6.00 -11.49
C THR A 364 14.04 5.88 -13.00
N ALA A 365 13.03 6.06 -13.85
CA ALA A 365 13.21 5.98 -15.30
C ALA A 365 14.01 7.15 -15.89
N LYS A 366 13.95 8.34 -15.29
CA LYS A 366 14.56 9.57 -15.86
C LYS A 366 15.94 9.88 -15.32
N ALA A 367 16.20 9.53 -14.05
CA ALA A 367 17.41 9.93 -13.35
C ALA A 367 18.45 8.80 -13.20
N THR A 368 18.06 7.53 -13.46
CA THR A 368 18.91 6.37 -13.22
C THR A 368 19.07 5.49 -14.44
N GLU A 369 19.89 4.45 -14.33
CA GLU A 369 20.07 3.44 -15.39
C GLU A 369 18.83 2.57 -15.66
N PHE A 370 17.81 2.61 -14.79
CA PHE A 370 16.59 1.78 -14.88
C PHE A 370 15.50 2.46 -15.73
N THR A 371 15.83 2.76 -16.98
CA THR A 371 14.94 3.47 -17.92
C THR A 371 13.64 2.76 -18.20
N GLU A 372 13.57 1.46 -17.91
CA GLU A 372 12.39 0.59 -18.04
C GLU A 372 11.40 0.65 -16.86
N ALA A 373 11.63 1.49 -15.86
CA ALA A 373 10.79 1.53 -14.65
C ALA A 373 9.29 1.81 -14.94
N MET A 374 8.98 2.58 -16.00
CA MET A 374 7.59 2.81 -16.41
C MET A 374 6.91 1.55 -16.97
N ASP A 375 7.66 0.57 -17.53
CA ASP A 375 7.11 -0.74 -17.90
C ASP A 375 6.64 -1.49 -16.64
N SER A 376 7.38 -1.34 -15.53
CA SER A 376 7.05 -1.91 -14.24
C SER A 376 5.83 -1.26 -13.60
N PHE A 377 5.67 0.05 -13.77
CA PHE A 377 4.45 0.75 -13.39
C PHE A 377 3.23 0.18 -14.13
N SER A 378 3.28 0.13 -15.46
CA SER A 378 2.19 -0.38 -16.31
C SER A 378 1.89 -1.86 -16.03
N GLY A 379 2.92 -2.73 -16.02
CA GLY A 379 2.75 -4.17 -15.95
C GLY A 379 2.41 -4.70 -14.54
N SER A 380 2.83 -4.01 -13.49
CA SER A 380 2.67 -4.47 -12.09
C SER A 380 1.83 -3.51 -11.26
N ARG A 381 2.28 -2.26 -11.11
CA ARG A 381 1.65 -1.31 -10.16
C ARG A 381 0.23 -0.96 -10.58
N LYS A 382 0.05 -0.58 -11.84
CA LYS A 382 -1.26 -0.24 -12.41
C LYS A 382 -2.23 -1.44 -12.38
N SER A 383 -1.71 -2.66 -12.51
CA SER A 383 -2.50 -3.89 -12.38
C SER A 383 -3.09 -4.07 -10.98
N TRP A 384 -2.37 -3.67 -9.92
CA TRP A 384 -2.91 -3.64 -8.57
C TRP A 384 -4.05 -2.62 -8.46
N GLY A 385 -3.91 -1.42 -9.03
CA GLY A 385 -4.98 -0.43 -9.09
C GLY A 385 -6.24 -0.96 -9.78
N TYR A 386 -6.09 -1.63 -10.94
CA TYR A 386 -7.23 -2.28 -11.62
C TYR A 386 -7.88 -3.37 -10.77
N SER A 387 -7.09 -4.17 -10.05
CA SER A 387 -7.62 -5.21 -9.17
C SER A 387 -8.50 -4.62 -8.06
N GLU A 388 -8.02 -3.56 -7.40
CA GLU A 388 -8.77 -2.91 -6.30
C GLU A 388 -10.01 -2.17 -6.82
N ASP A 389 -9.91 -1.44 -7.92
CA ASP A 389 -10.98 -0.58 -8.43
C ASP A 389 -12.13 -1.35 -9.11
N GLN A 390 -11.94 -2.65 -9.38
CA GLN A 390 -12.97 -3.53 -9.92
C GLN A 390 -13.84 -4.22 -8.86
N TRP A 391 -13.48 -4.13 -7.58
CA TRP A 391 -14.30 -4.68 -6.51
C TRP A 391 -15.53 -3.81 -6.23
N ILE A 392 -16.59 -4.42 -5.71
CA ILE A 392 -17.78 -3.69 -5.19
C ILE A 392 -17.42 -2.75 -4.02
N THR A 393 -16.23 -2.92 -3.45
CA THR A 393 -15.66 -2.09 -2.39
C THR A 393 -14.78 -0.98 -2.94
N SER A 394 -14.80 -0.72 -4.25
CA SER A 394 -14.11 0.43 -4.84
C SER A 394 -14.61 1.74 -4.26
N HIS A 395 -13.71 2.69 -4.13
CA HIS A 395 -13.97 4.02 -3.58
C HIS A 395 -13.35 5.11 -4.47
N PRO A 396 -13.72 6.37 -4.33
CA PRO A 396 -13.03 7.49 -4.96
C PRO A 396 -11.55 7.56 -4.51
N ILE A 397 -10.71 8.25 -5.29
CA ILE A 397 -9.33 8.55 -4.86
C ILE A 397 -9.36 9.46 -3.64
N VAL A 398 -10.17 10.51 -3.69
CA VAL A 398 -10.47 11.38 -2.52
C VAL A 398 -11.56 10.73 -1.70
N GLN A 399 -11.29 10.47 -0.44
CA GLN A 399 -12.21 9.76 0.44
C GLN A 399 -12.71 10.66 1.58
N ASP A 400 -13.84 10.32 2.14
CA ASP A 400 -14.34 10.92 3.39
C ASP A 400 -13.85 10.10 4.58
N ILE A 401 -12.86 10.60 5.30
CA ILE A 401 -12.23 9.92 6.44
C ILE A 401 -12.72 10.55 7.75
N PRO A 402 -13.68 9.92 8.44
CA PRO A 402 -14.27 10.49 9.66
C PRO A 402 -13.36 10.43 10.88
N ASN A 403 -12.47 9.47 10.95
CA ASN A 403 -11.54 9.24 12.07
C ASN A 403 -10.29 8.46 11.61
N THR A 404 -9.30 8.32 12.52
CA THR A 404 -8.03 7.64 12.19
C THR A 404 -8.15 6.11 12.13
N GLU A 405 -9.20 5.49 12.65
CA GLU A 405 -9.37 4.02 12.61
C GLU A 405 -9.51 3.48 11.18
N VAL A 406 -10.14 4.27 10.29
CA VAL A 406 -10.41 3.84 8.91
C VAL A 406 -9.30 4.20 7.91
N VAL A 407 -8.29 4.97 8.31
CA VAL A 407 -7.23 5.46 7.39
C VAL A 407 -6.51 4.29 6.72
N MET A 408 -5.97 3.35 7.51
CA MET A 408 -5.22 2.20 6.97
C MET A 408 -6.08 1.26 6.11
N ALA A 409 -7.39 1.19 6.35
CA ALA A 409 -8.31 0.42 5.52
C ALA A 409 -8.61 1.09 4.17
N SER A 410 -8.37 2.41 4.08
CA SER A 410 -8.60 3.23 2.89
C SER A 410 -7.35 3.42 2.02
N ILE A 411 -6.18 3.02 2.52
CA ILE A 411 -4.90 3.06 1.77
C ILE A 411 -4.73 1.73 1.01
N ASP A 412 -5.00 1.74 -0.30
CA ASP A 412 -4.92 0.56 -1.16
C ASP A 412 -4.49 0.92 -2.60
N GLY A 413 -4.65 0.00 -3.55
CA GLY A 413 -4.26 0.21 -4.96
C GLY A 413 -4.99 1.37 -5.64
N ILE A 414 -6.09 1.88 -5.08
CA ILE A 414 -6.78 3.07 -5.58
C ILE A 414 -6.00 4.32 -5.16
N THR A 415 -5.65 4.44 -3.88
CA THR A 415 -4.87 5.55 -3.35
C THR A 415 -3.49 5.65 -4.02
N TYR A 416 -2.80 4.52 -4.23
CA TYR A 416 -1.48 4.49 -4.88
C TYR A 416 -1.59 4.50 -6.40
N ALA A 417 -1.98 3.39 -6.99
CA ALA A 417 -1.79 3.11 -8.42
C ALA A 417 -2.83 3.79 -9.33
N LYS A 418 -4.12 3.84 -8.94
CA LYS A 418 -5.13 4.60 -9.70
C LYS A 418 -4.85 6.08 -9.59
N GLY A 419 -4.53 6.60 -8.40
CA GLY A 419 -4.19 7.99 -8.18
C GLY A 419 -2.95 8.42 -9.00
N ALA A 420 -1.86 7.64 -8.95
CA ALA A 420 -0.69 7.87 -9.80
C ALA A 420 -1.04 7.83 -11.29
N SER A 421 -1.91 6.91 -11.72
CA SER A 421 -2.39 6.85 -13.12
C SER A 421 -3.22 8.07 -13.51
N ALA A 422 -4.03 8.61 -12.58
CA ALA A 422 -4.77 9.86 -12.80
C ALA A 422 -3.83 11.06 -12.96
N LEU A 423 -2.73 11.11 -12.18
CA LEU A 423 -1.71 12.16 -12.33
C LEU A 423 -0.95 12.04 -13.65
N ILE A 424 -0.63 10.83 -14.12
CA ILE A 424 -0.04 10.59 -15.44
C ILE A 424 -0.99 11.08 -16.54
N GLN A 425 -2.28 10.76 -16.41
CA GLN A 425 -3.31 11.21 -17.35
C GLN A 425 -3.45 12.74 -17.31
N LEU A 426 -3.45 13.37 -16.13
CA LEU A 426 -3.51 14.82 -15.99
C LEU A 426 -2.30 15.51 -16.64
N LYS A 427 -1.09 14.97 -16.39
CA LYS A 427 0.15 15.43 -17.04
C LYS A 427 0.04 15.39 -18.56
N HIS A 428 -0.47 14.28 -19.13
CA HIS A 428 -0.72 14.15 -20.56
C HIS A 428 -1.82 15.12 -21.05
N TYR A 429 -2.84 15.37 -20.23
CA TYR A 429 -3.99 16.23 -20.58
C TYR A 429 -3.61 17.71 -20.66
N ILE A 430 -2.85 18.26 -19.67
CA ILE A 430 -2.48 19.67 -19.61
C ILE A 430 -1.11 19.98 -20.25
N GLY A 431 -0.27 18.98 -20.50
CA GLY A 431 1.08 19.07 -21.01
C GLY A 431 2.15 19.06 -19.91
N ASP A 432 3.31 18.48 -20.23
CA ASP A 432 4.42 18.21 -19.30
C ASP A 432 4.95 19.49 -18.65
N ASP A 433 5.21 20.52 -19.44
CA ASP A 433 5.79 21.80 -18.96
C ASP A 433 4.85 22.50 -17.97
N LYS A 434 3.55 22.54 -18.27
CA LYS A 434 2.55 23.15 -17.39
C LYS A 434 2.38 22.37 -16.10
N PHE A 435 2.44 21.04 -16.18
CA PHE A 435 2.36 20.19 -14.99
C PHE A 435 3.55 20.46 -14.06
N GLN A 436 4.78 20.48 -14.58
CA GLN A 436 5.99 20.79 -13.80
C GLN A 436 5.93 22.21 -13.18
N GLN A 437 5.58 23.24 -13.95
CA GLN A 437 5.44 24.62 -13.46
C GLN A 437 4.40 24.72 -12.33
N ALA A 438 3.29 23.98 -12.45
CA ALA A 438 2.25 23.99 -11.42
C ALA A 438 2.74 23.34 -10.12
N LEU A 439 3.55 22.27 -10.20
CA LEU A 439 4.15 21.66 -9.03
C LEU A 439 5.14 22.60 -8.33
N ALA A 440 6.04 23.23 -9.08
CA ALA A 440 6.98 24.21 -8.54
C ALA A 440 6.25 25.35 -7.80
N LEU A 441 5.20 25.92 -8.42
CA LEU A 441 4.38 26.96 -7.83
C LEU A 441 3.64 26.48 -6.57
N HIS A 442 3.17 25.22 -6.55
CA HIS A 442 2.48 24.66 -5.40
C HIS A 442 3.43 24.55 -4.20
N PHE A 443 4.66 24.06 -4.40
CA PHE A 443 5.66 23.99 -3.33
C PHE A 443 6.06 25.37 -2.81
N ASP A 444 6.29 26.35 -3.68
CA ASP A 444 6.60 27.72 -3.25
C ASP A 444 5.49 28.31 -2.35
N ARG A 445 4.23 28.10 -2.70
CA ARG A 445 3.07 28.64 -1.95
C ARG A 445 2.84 27.99 -0.60
N TYR A 446 3.03 26.67 -0.54
CA TYR A 446 2.61 25.86 0.60
C TYR A 446 3.77 25.27 1.39
N ALA A 447 5.03 25.62 1.12
CA ALA A 447 6.21 25.17 1.86
C ALA A 447 6.00 25.25 3.37
N PHE A 448 6.24 24.15 4.08
CA PHE A 448 6.05 23.97 5.52
C PHE A 448 4.62 24.21 6.04
N LYS A 449 3.63 24.20 5.15
CA LYS A 449 2.21 24.35 5.46
C LYS A 449 1.44 23.08 5.13
N ASN A 450 0.11 23.18 5.35
CA ASN A 450 -0.85 22.14 4.95
C ASN A 450 -1.67 22.64 3.74
N ALA A 451 -1.95 21.71 2.81
CA ALA A 451 -2.78 21.94 1.63
C ALA A 451 -3.90 20.91 1.54
N GLN A 452 -4.93 21.20 0.74
CA GLN A 452 -6.04 20.32 0.42
C GLN A 452 -6.18 20.20 -1.10
N LEU A 453 -6.96 19.23 -1.59
CA LEU A 453 -7.27 19.07 -3.02
C LEU A 453 -7.62 20.38 -3.71
N LYS A 454 -8.48 21.21 -3.11
CA LYS A 454 -8.87 22.50 -3.70
C LYS A 454 -7.70 23.49 -3.92
N ASP A 455 -6.71 23.47 -3.02
CA ASP A 455 -5.53 24.32 -3.07
C ASP A 455 -4.59 23.85 -4.21
N PHE A 456 -4.46 22.55 -4.37
CA PHE A 456 -3.72 21.93 -5.46
C PHE A 456 -4.38 22.19 -6.82
N LEU A 457 -5.70 21.97 -6.94
CA LEU A 457 -6.46 22.21 -8.17
C LEU A 457 -6.46 23.69 -8.58
N ALA A 458 -6.52 24.60 -7.62
CA ALA A 458 -6.44 26.03 -7.91
C ALA A 458 -5.10 26.40 -8.57
N THR A 459 -3.99 25.85 -8.03
CA THR A 459 -2.64 26.07 -8.60
C THR A 459 -2.51 25.46 -10.00
N LEU A 460 -2.98 24.24 -10.17
CA LEU A 460 -2.97 23.57 -11.50
C LEU A 460 -3.81 24.32 -12.53
N SER A 461 -5.03 24.73 -12.18
CA SER A 461 -5.95 25.46 -13.08
C SER A 461 -5.36 26.81 -13.51
N GLU A 462 -4.70 27.52 -12.59
CA GLU A 462 -4.01 28.78 -12.87
C GLU A 462 -2.94 28.60 -13.93
N VAL A 463 -2.02 27.64 -13.74
CA VAL A 463 -0.91 27.39 -14.69
C VAL A 463 -1.40 26.77 -15.99
N ALA A 464 -2.37 25.88 -15.93
CA ALA A 464 -2.96 25.27 -17.13
C ALA A 464 -3.75 26.28 -17.97
N GLY A 465 -4.23 27.37 -17.36
CA GLY A 465 -5.07 28.37 -18.04
C GLY A 465 -6.47 27.84 -18.35
N GLN A 466 -6.95 26.84 -17.59
CA GLN A 466 -8.27 26.23 -17.74
C GLN A 466 -8.78 25.68 -16.40
N ASP A 467 -10.11 25.65 -16.23
CA ASP A 467 -10.73 25.08 -15.05
C ASP A 467 -10.65 23.53 -15.09
N LEU A 468 -10.06 22.95 -14.05
CA LEU A 468 -9.89 21.51 -13.88
C LEU A 468 -10.94 20.88 -12.93
N SER A 469 -11.96 21.63 -12.51
CA SER A 469 -12.98 21.14 -11.57
C SER A 469 -13.76 19.94 -12.11
N GLN A 470 -14.12 19.96 -13.41
CA GLN A 470 -14.79 18.82 -14.06
C GLN A 470 -13.89 17.58 -14.14
N TRP A 471 -12.61 17.78 -14.45
CA TRP A 471 -11.63 16.70 -14.44
C TRP A 471 -11.53 16.07 -13.04
N SER A 472 -11.39 16.89 -11.99
CA SER A 472 -11.35 16.44 -10.60
C SER A 472 -12.59 15.62 -10.23
N ALA A 473 -13.78 16.16 -10.49
CA ALA A 473 -15.05 15.50 -10.18
C ALA A 473 -15.18 14.12 -10.85
N GLN A 474 -14.62 13.94 -12.06
CA GLN A 474 -14.66 12.66 -12.77
C GLN A 474 -13.58 11.68 -12.32
N TRP A 475 -12.35 12.16 -12.11
CA TRP A 475 -11.20 11.29 -11.87
C TRP A 475 -10.94 11.02 -10.40
N LEU A 476 -11.07 12.03 -9.55
CA LEU A 476 -10.70 11.93 -8.14
C LEU A 476 -11.88 11.58 -7.23
N GLU A 477 -13.10 11.98 -7.59
CA GLU A 477 -14.27 11.93 -6.72
C GLU A 477 -15.29 10.83 -7.10
N GLN A 478 -14.95 9.97 -8.10
CA GLN A 478 -15.81 8.88 -8.55
C GLN A 478 -15.12 7.52 -8.42
N ALA A 479 -15.85 6.56 -7.80
CA ALA A 479 -15.41 5.18 -7.65
C ALA A 479 -15.50 4.39 -8.97
N GLY A 480 -14.74 3.30 -9.03
CA GLY A 480 -14.79 2.33 -10.11
C GLY A 480 -14.00 2.71 -11.36
N VAL A 481 -13.76 1.75 -12.23
CA VAL A 481 -13.01 1.86 -13.47
C VAL A 481 -13.89 1.72 -14.70
N ASN A 482 -13.71 2.60 -15.70
CA ASN A 482 -14.34 2.49 -17.01
C ASN A 482 -13.70 1.39 -17.84
N ALA A 483 -14.42 0.91 -18.86
CA ALA A 483 -13.85 0.07 -19.91
C ALA A 483 -14.00 0.74 -21.28
N LEU A 484 -13.04 0.51 -22.17
CA LEU A 484 -12.99 1.06 -23.51
C LEU A 484 -12.92 -0.09 -24.53
N GLN A 485 -13.77 -0.03 -25.57
CA GLN A 485 -13.79 -0.98 -26.66
C GLN A 485 -13.86 -0.24 -28.00
N ALA A 486 -13.04 -0.67 -28.96
CA ALA A 486 -13.13 -0.16 -30.32
C ALA A 486 -14.19 -0.95 -31.10
N ASN A 487 -15.17 -0.25 -31.68
CA ASN A 487 -16.17 -0.80 -32.60
C ASN A 487 -15.95 -0.22 -34.00
N PHE A 488 -15.80 -1.06 -35.02
CA PHE A 488 -15.52 -0.59 -36.37
C PHE A 488 -16.17 -1.43 -37.45
N SER A 489 -16.46 -0.78 -38.60
CA SER A 489 -16.95 -1.41 -39.79
C SER A 489 -16.04 -1.10 -40.96
N CYS A 490 -15.96 -2.04 -41.91
CA CYS A 490 -15.10 -1.92 -43.09
C CYS A 490 -15.83 -2.28 -44.37
N ALA A 491 -15.47 -1.58 -45.45
CA ALA A 491 -15.84 -1.94 -46.82
C ALA A 491 -14.61 -1.76 -47.74
N ASN A 492 -14.43 -2.67 -48.69
CA ASN A 492 -13.32 -2.63 -49.65
C ASN A 492 -11.93 -2.48 -49.01
N GLY A 493 -11.71 -3.17 -47.88
CA GLY A 493 -10.44 -3.15 -47.14
C GLY A 493 -10.15 -1.84 -46.37
N LYS A 494 -11.13 -0.95 -46.23
CA LYS A 494 -11.00 0.33 -45.54
C LYS A 494 -12.08 0.50 -44.47
N ILE A 495 -11.71 1.21 -43.38
CA ILE A 495 -12.64 1.60 -42.32
C ILE A 495 -13.71 2.55 -42.87
N THR A 496 -14.97 2.23 -42.61
CA THR A 496 -16.14 3.06 -42.96
C THR A 496 -16.81 3.67 -41.76
N ALA A 497 -16.65 3.06 -40.57
CA ALA A 497 -17.07 3.61 -39.28
C ALA A 497 -16.05 3.15 -38.21
N PHE A 498 -15.77 4.04 -37.25
CA PHE A 498 -14.96 3.72 -36.07
C PHE A 498 -15.48 4.51 -34.88
N ASP A 499 -15.84 3.80 -33.82
CA ASP A 499 -16.34 4.36 -32.57
C ASP A 499 -15.54 3.79 -31.40
N MET A 500 -15.14 4.66 -30.46
CA MET A 500 -14.60 4.22 -29.18
C MET A 500 -15.75 4.23 -28.18
N GLU A 501 -16.29 3.06 -27.87
CA GLU A 501 -17.33 2.90 -26.86
C GLU A 501 -16.71 2.91 -25.46
N GLN A 502 -17.22 3.76 -24.59
CA GLN A 502 -16.93 3.78 -23.18
C GLN A 502 -18.03 3.11 -22.39
N PHE A 503 -17.68 2.09 -21.61
CA PHE A 503 -18.58 1.50 -20.62
C PHE A 503 -18.50 2.27 -19.31
N PRO A 504 -19.63 2.51 -18.64
CA PRO A 504 -19.65 3.21 -17.35
C PRO A 504 -18.80 2.50 -16.30
N ALA A 505 -18.27 3.27 -15.35
CA ALA A 505 -17.55 2.72 -14.21
C ALA A 505 -18.44 1.75 -13.42
N ASN A 506 -17.86 0.60 -13.05
CA ASN A 506 -18.59 -0.55 -12.49
C ASN A 506 -19.32 -0.29 -11.15
N VAL A 507 -18.92 0.74 -10.39
CA VAL A 507 -19.49 1.08 -9.09
C VAL A 507 -20.33 2.34 -9.16
N SER A 508 -19.76 3.46 -9.66
CA SER A 508 -20.43 4.76 -9.71
C SER A 508 -21.36 4.93 -10.91
N GLY A 509 -21.19 4.15 -11.98
CA GLY A 509 -21.86 4.37 -13.26
C GLY A 509 -21.37 5.60 -14.03
N ALA A 510 -20.30 6.25 -13.57
CA ALA A 510 -19.76 7.47 -14.17
C ALA A 510 -19.08 7.21 -15.53
N LEU A 511 -19.20 8.16 -16.44
CA LEU A 511 -18.37 8.29 -17.63
C LEU A 511 -17.25 9.31 -17.31
N ARG A 512 -16.05 9.10 -17.87
CA ARG A 512 -14.89 9.96 -17.70
C ARG A 512 -14.37 10.49 -19.03
N MET A 513 -13.74 11.65 -18.99
CA MET A 513 -12.99 12.14 -20.16
C MET A 513 -11.65 11.39 -20.25
N HIS A 514 -11.33 10.88 -21.44
CA HIS A 514 -10.04 10.24 -21.72
C HIS A 514 -9.42 10.86 -22.96
N LYS A 515 -8.11 11.09 -22.90
CA LYS A 515 -7.27 11.38 -24.06
C LYS A 515 -6.25 10.25 -24.16
N LEU A 516 -6.26 9.54 -25.27
CA LEU A 516 -5.47 8.32 -25.45
C LEU A 516 -5.11 8.09 -26.91
N ASP A 517 -4.23 7.11 -27.15
CA ASP A 517 -3.87 6.63 -28.48
C ASP A 517 -4.40 5.22 -28.69
N ALA A 518 -4.91 4.91 -29.89
CA ALA A 518 -5.30 3.57 -30.29
C ALA A 518 -4.41 3.06 -31.42
N LEU A 519 -3.89 1.82 -31.28
CA LEU A 519 -3.12 1.12 -32.30
C LEU A 519 -4.06 0.30 -33.18
N LEU A 520 -3.94 0.47 -34.48
CA LEU A 520 -4.62 -0.31 -35.50
C LEU A 520 -3.58 -1.13 -36.28
N THR A 521 -3.72 -2.46 -36.32
CA THR A 521 -2.87 -3.36 -37.12
C THR A 521 -3.65 -3.90 -38.30
N ALA A 522 -3.19 -3.67 -39.49
CA ALA A 522 -3.80 -4.18 -40.74
C ALA A 522 -3.38 -5.64 -41.04
N ALA A 523 -4.05 -6.28 -41.99
CA ALA A 523 -3.81 -7.69 -42.34
C ALA A 523 -2.40 -7.96 -42.89
N ASP A 524 -1.72 -6.95 -43.47
CA ASP A 524 -0.35 -7.01 -43.95
C ASP A 524 0.71 -6.80 -42.85
N GLY A 525 0.26 -6.63 -41.59
CA GLY A 525 1.10 -6.35 -40.42
C GLY A 525 1.47 -4.88 -40.24
N SER A 526 1.08 -3.99 -41.13
CA SER A 526 1.32 -2.56 -40.96
C SER A 526 0.50 -2.00 -39.80
N THR A 527 1.08 -1.07 -39.04
CA THR A 527 0.47 -0.47 -37.86
C THR A 527 0.26 1.03 -38.03
N GLN A 528 -0.79 1.55 -37.47
CA GLN A 528 -1.09 2.99 -37.39
C GLN A 528 -1.61 3.34 -36.01
N THR A 529 -1.17 4.48 -35.49
CA THR A 529 -1.71 5.03 -34.23
C THR A 529 -2.63 6.20 -34.57
N ILE A 530 -3.75 6.30 -33.87
CA ILE A 530 -4.69 7.42 -33.91
C ILE A 530 -4.90 7.99 -32.51
N GLU A 531 -4.93 9.33 -32.40
CA GLU A 531 -5.38 10.00 -31.18
C GLU A 531 -6.89 9.83 -31.03
N VAL A 532 -7.34 9.52 -29.84
CA VAL A 532 -8.74 9.27 -29.49
C VAL A 532 -9.12 10.11 -28.29
N ASN A 533 -10.19 10.90 -28.43
CA ASN A 533 -10.79 11.64 -27.34
C ASN A 533 -12.15 10.99 -27.00
N VAL A 534 -12.34 10.69 -25.73
CA VAL A 534 -13.52 10.02 -25.19
C VAL A 534 -14.14 10.92 -24.13
N THR A 535 -15.44 11.23 -24.26
CA THR A 535 -16.21 12.03 -23.29
C THR A 535 -17.56 11.41 -22.96
N ASP A 536 -18.08 10.65 -23.90
CA ASP A 536 -19.41 10.06 -23.86
C ASP A 536 -19.35 8.53 -23.94
N ARG A 537 -20.51 7.89 -23.95
CA ARG A 537 -20.61 6.45 -24.18
C ARG A 537 -20.13 6.06 -25.57
N HIS A 538 -20.51 6.81 -26.60
CA HIS A 538 -20.13 6.62 -27.99
C HIS A 538 -19.32 7.80 -28.50
N ASN A 539 -18.12 7.53 -29.00
CA ASN A 539 -17.17 8.54 -29.43
C ASN A 539 -16.66 8.23 -30.83
N PRO A 540 -17.41 8.66 -31.90
CA PRO A 540 -16.98 8.45 -33.28
C PRO A 540 -15.60 9.07 -33.56
N GLN A 541 -14.74 8.34 -34.26
CA GLN A 541 -13.37 8.77 -34.60
C GLN A 541 -13.23 9.00 -36.11
N PRO A 542 -13.52 10.19 -36.61
CA PRO A 542 -13.42 10.50 -38.03
C PRO A 542 -12.02 10.30 -38.61
N THR A 543 -10.98 10.47 -37.79
CA THR A 543 -9.58 10.32 -38.21
C THR A 543 -9.21 8.88 -38.57
N ALA A 544 -10.04 7.89 -38.21
CA ALA A 544 -9.84 6.49 -38.57
C ALA A 544 -10.43 6.16 -39.95
N ILE A 545 -11.39 6.94 -40.46
CA ILE A 545 -12.13 6.65 -41.68
C ILE A 545 -11.21 6.68 -42.90
N GLY A 546 -11.36 5.66 -43.76
CA GLY A 546 -10.54 5.49 -44.98
C GLY A 546 -9.15 4.85 -44.75
N LYS A 547 -8.73 4.65 -43.50
CA LYS A 547 -7.54 3.86 -43.15
C LYS A 547 -7.75 2.38 -43.48
N ALA A 548 -6.67 1.58 -43.52
CA ALA A 548 -6.74 0.14 -43.73
C ALA A 548 -7.61 -0.52 -42.65
N CYS A 549 -8.44 -1.51 -43.07
CA CYS A 549 -9.30 -2.25 -42.14
C CYS A 549 -8.41 -3.06 -41.16
N PRO A 550 -8.51 -2.86 -39.84
CA PRO A 550 -7.64 -3.56 -38.89
C PRO A 550 -8.10 -5.02 -38.68
N VAL A 551 -7.15 -5.87 -38.43
CA VAL A 551 -7.35 -7.23 -37.87
C VAL A 551 -7.13 -7.26 -36.36
N PHE A 552 -6.49 -6.21 -35.81
CA PHE A 552 -6.26 -6.04 -34.39
C PHE A 552 -6.30 -4.55 -34.02
N VAL A 553 -7.00 -4.23 -32.94
CA VAL A 553 -7.05 -2.89 -32.35
C VAL A 553 -6.70 -2.97 -30.86
N LEU A 554 -5.72 -2.17 -30.44
CA LEU A 554 -5.40 -1.97 -29.02
C LEU A 554 -5.75 -0.55 -28.61
N PRO A 555 -6.85 -0.32 -27.89
CA PRO A 555 -7.12 0.96 -27.25
C PRO A 555 -6.06 1.30 -26.20
N ASN A 556 -5.80 2.60 -26.03
CA ASN A 556 -4.87 3.12 -25.01
C ASN A 556 -3.42 2.58 -25.14
N VAL A 557 -2.92 2.40 -26.36
CA VAL A 557 -1.63 1.74 -26.66
C VAL A 557 -0.42 2.31 -25.92
N SER A 558 -0.48 3.61 -25.55
CA SER A 558 0.55 4.32 -24.77
C SER A 558 0.33 4.24 -23.25
N ASP A 559 -0.72 3.58 -22.81
CA ASP A 559 -1.14 3.39 -21.40
C ASP A 559 -1.32 4.70 -20.59
N TYR A 560 -1.67 5.82 -21.28
CA TYR A 560 -1.82 7.13 -20.65
C TYR A 560 -3.03 7.22 -19.72
N THR A 561 -4.14 6.52 -20.03
CA THR A 561 -5.34 6.58 -19.22
C THR A 561 -5.50 5.35 -18.33
N PHE A 562 -6.31 5.48 -17.28
CA PHE A 562 -6.71 4.37 -16.42
C PHE A 562 -8.11 3.89 -16.81
N ALA A 563 -8.17 2.91 -17.70
CA ALA A 563 -9.39 2.27 -18.16
C ALA A 563 -9.10 0.83 -18.57
N ARG A 564 -10.03 -0.09 -18.32
CA ARG A 564 -9.97 -1.46 -18.83
C ARG A 564 -10.01 -1.44 -20.35
N THR A 565 -9.15 -2.18 -21.00
CA THR A 565 -9.14 -2.34 -22.46
C THR A 565 -9.85 -3.63 -22.81
N LEU A 566 -11.02 -3.50 -23.46
CA LEU A 566 -11.76 -4.65 -23.96
C LEU A 566 -11.39 -4.89 -25.44
N LEU A 567 -10.90 -6.08 -25.73
CA LEU A 567 -10.59 -6.48 -27.09
C LEU A 567 -11.83 -7.01 -27.81
N ASP A 568 -12.01 -6.63 -29.07
CA ASP A 568 -13.04 -7.21 -29.92
C ASP A 568 -12.68 -8.66 -30.33
N GLU A 569 -13.66 -9.43 -30.82
CA GLU A 569 -13.49 -10.86 -31.17
C GLU A 569 -12.40 -11.09 -32.25
N LYS A 570 -12.25 -10.18 -33.21
CA LYS A 570 -11.22 -10.29 -34.26
C LYS A 570 -9.83 -10.07 -33.66
N SER A 571 -9.70 -9.11 -32.76
CA SER A 571 -8.47 -8.82 -32.02
C SER A 571 -8.05 -10.02 -31.16
N VAL A 572 -8.99 -10.65 -30.44
CA VAL A 572 -8.71 -11.87 -29.65
C VAL A 572 -8.27 -13.03 -30.56
N ALA A 573 -8.97 -13.24 -31.69
CA ALA A 573 -8.61 -14.29 -32.66
C ALA A 573 -7.22 -14.06 -33.26
N TYR A 574 -6.86 -12.79 -33.58
CA TYR A 574 -5.55 -12.44 -34.09
C TYR A 574 -4.43 -12.80 -33.10
N LEU A 575 -4.63 -12.56 -31.81
CA LEU A 575 -3.64 -12.79 -30.76
C LEU A 575 -3.30 -14.28 -30.56
N GLN A 576 -4.19 -15.20 -30.92
CA GLN A 576 -3.91 -16.65 -30.79
C GLN A 576 -2.66 -17.08 -31.57
N SER A 577 -2.33 -16.36 -32.64
CA SER A 577 -1.17 -16.68 -33.48
C SER A 577 -0.11 -15.58 -33.55
N ASN A 578 -0.41 -14.37 -33.09
CA ASN A 578 0.42 -13.19 -33.36
C ASN A 578 0.86 -12.45 -32.07
N LEU A 579 0.59 -12.98 -30.88
CA LEU A 579 0.94 -12.31 -29.60
C LEU A 579 2.45 -12.01 -29.49
N ASN A 580 3.29 -12.89 -30.00
CA ASN A 580 4.74 -12.72 -30.00
C ASN A 580 5.27 -11.69 -31.03
N ASN A 581 4.41 -11.16 -31.92
CA ASN A 581 4.79 -10.14 -32.89
C ASN A 581 4.81 -8.71 -32.27
N PHE A 582 4.42 -8.56 -31.02
CA PHE A 582 4.52 -7.30 -30.29
C PHE A 582 5.86 -7.26 -29.55
N ASP A 583 6.65 -6.21 -29.77
CA ASP A 583 7.96 -6.03 -29.11
C ASP A 583 7.89 -5.13 -27.87
N ASN A 584 6.92 -4.20 -27.82
CA ASN A 584 6.79 -3.24 -26.74
C ASN A 584 6.23 -3.90 -25.47
N PRO A 585 6.95 -3.86 -24.32
CA PRO A 585 6.52 -4.51 -23.07
C PRO A 585 5.22 -3.95 -22.50
N ILE A 586 4.96 -2.64 -22.65
CA ILE A 586 3.72 -2.00 -22.18
C ILE A 586 2.54 -2.57 -22.97
N GLN A 587 2.64 -2.63 -24.31
CA GLN A 587 1.59 -3.21 -25.15
C GLN A 587 1.29 -4.66 -24.79
N LYS A 588 2.33 -5.49 -24.65
CA LYS A 588 2.17 -6.89 -24.20
C LYS A 588 1.51 -6.98 -22.82
N SER A 589 1.92 -6.14 -21.87
CA SER A 589 1.33 -6.12 -20.53
C SER A 589 -0.16 -5.77 -20.57
N MET A 590 -0.55 -4.81 -21.40
CA MET A 590 -1.97 -4.44 -21.60
C MET A 590 -2.75 -5.57 -22.27
N ILE A 591 -2.17 -6.23 -23.29
CA ILE A 591 -2.81 -7.40 -23.95
C ILE A 591 -3.04 -8.52 -22.94
N TRP A 592 -2.04 -8.92 -22.17
CA TRP A 592 -2.18 -9.96 -21.16
C TRP A 592 -3.21 -9.61 -20.10
N ARG A 593 -3.25 -8.35 -19.67
CA ARG A 593 -4.28 -7.84 -18.75
C ARG A 593 -5.67 -7.95 -19.36
N SER A 594 -5.86 -7.51 -20.61
CA SER A 594 -7.16 -7.58 -21.31
C SER A 594 -7.66 -9.02 -21.45
N LEU A 595 -6.76 -9.97 -21.76
CA LEU A 595 -7.07 -11.40 -21.82
C LEU A 595 -7.47 -11.95 -20.46
N TYR A 596 -6.72 -11.61 -19.38
CA TYR A 596 -7.06 -11.99 -18.03
C TYR A 596 -8.43 -11.45 -17.59
N GLU A 597 -8.72 -10.18 -17.88
CA GLU A 597 -10.00 -9.57 -17.57
C GLU A 597 -11.16 -10.22 -18.36
N SER A 598 -10.92 -10.57 -19.62
CA SER A 598 -11.89 -11.35 -20.42
C SER A 598 -12.18 -12.72 -19.79
N MET A 599 -11.17 -13.35 -19.18
CA MET A 599 -11.35 -14.63 -18.47
C MET A 599 -12.19 -14.45 -17.20
N ILE A 600 -11.86 -13.48 -16.34
CA ILE A 600 -12.60 -13.26 -15.08
C ILE A 600 -14.03 -12.75 -15.31
N ASP A 601 -14.30 -12.10 -16.45
CA ASP A 601 -15.63 -11.71 -16.90
C ASP A 601 -16.42 -12.87 -17.54
N GLY A 602 -15.84 -14.09 -17.63
CA GLY A 602 -16.47 -15.26 -18.23
C GLY A 602 -16.61 -15.19 -19.78
N LYS A 603 -15.86 -14.32 -20.44
CA LYS A 603 -15.84 -14.19 -21.91
C LYS A 603 -14.83 -15.12 -22.58
N MET A 604 -13.76 -15.48 -21.84
CA MET A 604 -12.68 -16.36 -22.30
C MET A 604 -12.55 -17.55 -21.33
N ALA A 605 -12.30 -18.76 -21.82
CA ALA A 605 -12.09 -19.91 -20.97
C ALA A 605 -10.71 -19.85 -20.27
N ALA A 606 -10.63 -20.33 -19.03
CA ALA A 606 -9.38 -20.42 -18.29
C ALA A 606 -8.35 -21.32 -19.00
N THR A 607 -8.82 -22.35 -19.70
CA THR A 607 -7.97 -23.22 -20.56
C THR A 607 -7.35 -22.47 -21.72
N ASP A 608 -8.08 -21.56 -22.37
CA ASP A 608 -7.54 -20.75 -23.48
C ASP A 608 -6.43 -19.82 -22.97
N MET A 609 -6.63 -19.23 -21.79
CA MET A 609 -5.61 -18.40 -21.14
C MET A 609 -4.33 -19.20 -20.84
N LEU A 610 -4.47 -20.43 -20.33
CA LEU A 610 -3.37 -21.34 -20.05
C LEU A 610 -2.64 -21.79 -21.32
N ASP A 611 -3.36 -22.12 -22.38
CA ASP A 611 -2.76 -22.52 -23.65
C ASP A 611 -2.01 -21.36 -24.34
N LEU A 612 -2.54 -20.13 -24.26
CA LEU A 612 -1.82 -18.94 -24.70
C LEU A 612 -0.51 -18.74 -23.91
N ALA A 613 -0.55 -18.91 -22.59
CA ALA A 613 0.63 -18.78 -21.74
C ALA A 613 1.69 -19.86 -22.09
N LEU A 614 1.27 -21.11 -22.18
CA LEU A 614 2.14 -22.24 -22.54
C LEU A 614 2.78 -22.08 -23.92
N LYS A 615 2.10 -21.45 -24.86
CA LYS A 615 2.59 -21.21 -26.22
C LYS A 615 3.56 -20.03 -26.30
N ASN A 616 3.24 -18.91 -25.62
CA ASN A 616 3.87 -17.62 -25.92
C ASN A 616 4.90 -17.17 -24.87
N LEU A 617 4.85 -17.66 -23.61
CA LEU A 617 5.78 -17.22 -22.57
C LEU A 617 7.17 -17.89 -22.53
N PRO A 618 7.42 -19.09 -23.10
CA PRO A 618 8.74 -19.72 -23.01
C PRO A 618 9.91 -18.89 -23.59
N GLY A 619 9.64 -17.94 -24.49
CA GLY A 619 10.62 -17.03 -25.12
C GLY A 619 10.66 -15.64 -24.49
N GLU A 620 9.78 -15.32 -23.54
CA GLU A 620 9.71 -13.99 -22.95
C GLU A 620 10.89 -13.74 -21.99
N THR A 621 11.54 -12.59 -22.13
CA THR A 621 12.73 -12.20 -21.35
C THR A 621 12.50 -10.99 -20.45
N ASN A 622 11.44 -10.18 -20.69
CA ASN A 622 11.12 -9.08 -19.80
C ASN A 622 10.55 -9.62 -18.47
N PRO A 623 11.23 -9.41 -17.33
CA PRO A 623 10.86 -10.04 -16.08
C PRO A 623 9.55 -9.52 -15.50
N THR A 624 9.18 -8.26 -15.78
CA THR A 624 7.92 -7.65 -15.30
C THR A 624 6.73 -8.24 -16.06
N LEU A 625 6.82 -8.25 -17.39
CA LEU A 625 5.81 -8.87 -18.25
C LEU A 625 5.65 -10.36 -17.92
N LEU A 626 6.77 -11.08 -17.81
CA LEU A 626 6.77 -12.51 -17.50
C LEU A 626 6.06 -12.79 -16.18
N ARG A 627 6.37 -12.03 -15.13
CA ARG A 627 5.74 -12.17 -13.81
C ARG A 627 4.22 -11.93 -13.88
N SER A 628 3.79 -10.86 -14.54
CA SER A 628 2.37 -10.52 -14.69
C SER A 628 1.61 -11.58 -15.48
N ALA A 629 2.13 -12.01 -16.63
CA ALA A 629 1.48 -13.01 -17.48
C ALA A 629 1.44 -14.41 -16.83
N LEU A 630 2.51 -14.82 -16.13
CA LEU A 630 2.51 -16.06 -15.35
C LEU A 630 1.57 -16.00 -14.14
N GLY A 631 1.42 -14.83 -13.51
CA GLY A 631 0.42 -14.62 -12.45
C GLY A 631 -1.00 -14.81 -12.97
N SER A 632 -1.29 -14.30 -14.17
CA SER A 632 -2.58 -14.52 -14.85
C SER A 632 -2.82 -16.00 -15.19
N ALA A 633 -1.78 -16.70 -15.68
CA ALA A 633 -1.85 -18.13 -15.95
C ALA A 633 -2.06 -18.94 -14.66
N GLN A 634 -1.38 -18.58 -13.56
CA GLN A 634 -1.58 -19.23 -12.26
C GLN A 634 -3.01 -19.00 -11.73
N SER A 635 -3.57 -17.80 -11.90
CA SER A 635 -4.97 -17.54 -11.56
C SER A 635 -5.93 -18.40 -12.38
N ALA A 636 -5.69 -18.58 -13.68
CA ALA A 636 -6.48 -19.48 -14.54
C ALA A 636 -6.38 -20.92 -14.05
N TYR A 637 -5.17 -21.41 -13.70
CA TYR A 637 -4.95 -22.71 -13.10
C TYR A 637 -5.72 -22.90 -11.78
N ASN A 638 -5.74 -21.87 -10.92
CA ASN A 638 -6.46 -21.94 -9.66
C ASN A 638 -7.96 -22.20 -9.87
N TYR A 639 -8.58 -21.61 -10.91
CA TYR A 639 -9.98 -21.90 -11.24
C TYR A 639 -10.17 -23.36 -11.69
N LEU A 640 -9.19 -23.98 -12.37
CA LEU A 640 -9.28 -25.41 -12.70
C LEU A 640 -9.21 -26.30 -11.47
N VAL A 641 -8.36 -25.95 -10.48
CA VAL A 641 -8.28 -26.69 -9.20
C VAL A 641 -9.60 -26.63 -8.43
N LEU A 642 -10.33 -25.51 -8.50
CA LEU A 642 -11.64 -25.38 -7.84
C LEU A 642 -12.75 -26.18 -8.54
N ARG A 643 -12.62 -26.51 -9.83
CA ARG A 643 -13.68 -27.14 -10.64
C ARG A 643 -14.24 -28.44 -10.05
N PRO A 644 -13.44 -29.42 -9.54
CA PRO A 644 -13.96 -30.66 -8.95
C PRO A 644 -14.90 -30.44 -7.77
N PHE A 645 -14.73 -29.35 -7.02
CA PHE A 645 -15.59 -29.00 -5.89
C PHE A 645 -16.91 -28.34 -6.30
N VAL A 646 -16.98 -27.85 -7.55
CA VAL A 646 -18.15 -27.15 -8.10
C VAL A 646 -18.99 -28.06 -8.98
N ARG A 647 -18.36 -28.93 -9.78
CA ARG A 647 -18.98 -29.73 -10.86
C ARG A 647 -18.79 -31.24 -10.72
N ASP A 648 -18.06 -31.70 -9.74
CA ASP A 648 -17.60 -33.12 -9.59
C ASP A 648 -16.91 -33.66 -10.85
N THR A 649 -16.27 -32.77 -11.61
CA THR A 649 -15.55 -33.08 -12.86
C THR A 649 -14.27 -32.21 -12.96
N GLY A 650 -13.34 -32.62 -13.84
CA GLY A 650 -12.23 -31.77 -14.23
C GLY A 650 -10.96 -31.88 -13.37
N GLY A 651 -10.91 -32.76 -12.38
CA GLY A 651 -9.69 -33.01 -11.59
C GLY A 651 -8.50 -33.44 -12.47
N ASP A 652 -8.71 -34.30 -13.46
CA ASP A 652 -7.69 -34.69 -14.42
C ASP A 652 -7.19 -33.51 -15.27
N LEU A 653 -8.05 -32.55 -15.58
CA LEU A 653 -7.70 -31.36 -16.35
C LEU A 653 -6.73 -30.47 -15.56
N ALA A 654 -7.02 -30.19 -14.29
CA ALA A 654 -6.11 -29.43 -13.42
C ALA A 654 -4.74 -30.09 -13.30
N ALA A 655 -4.70 -31.43 -13.10
CA ALA A 655 -3.45 -32.17 -12.99
C ALA A 655 -2.64 -32.13 -14.30
N GLN A 656 -3.30 -32.20 -15.46
CA GLN A 656 -2.64 -32.08 -16.77
C GLN A 656 -1.99 -30.70 -16.96
N TYR A 657 -2.72 -29.61 -16.64
CA TYR A 657 -2.16 -28.24 -16.74
C TYR A 657 -1.08 -28.00 -15.70
N ARG A 658 -1.20 -28.51 -14.47
CA ARG A 658 -0.13 -28.44 -13.47
C ARG A 658 1.18 -29.03 -14.00
N LYS A 659 1.12 -30.23 -14.57
CA LYS A 659 2.27 -30.89 -15.15
C LYS A 659 2.89 -30.11 -16.30
N ARG A 660 2.06 -29.53 -17.21
CA ARG A 660 2.55 -28.71 -18.35
C ARG A 660 3.21 -27.43 -17.85
N LEU A 661 2.61 -26.73 -16.86
CA LEU A 661 3.17 -25.53 -16.24
C LEU A 661 4.47 -25.84 -15.49
N GLU A 662 4.53 -26.93 -14.72
CA GLU A 662 5.75 -27.39 -14.04
C GLU A 662 6.90 -27.64 -15.04
N GLN A 663 6.61 -28.30 -16.16
CA GLN A 663 7.60 -28.57 -17.20
C GLN A 663 8.06 -27.27 -17.90
N MET A 664 7.16 -26.41 -18.28
CA MET A 664 7.46 -25.12 -18.87
C MET A 664 8.35 -24.27 -17.94
N ALA A 665 7.98 -24.20 -16.65
CA ALA A 665 8.69 -23.41 -15.68
C ALA A 665 10.12 -23.94 -15.43
N TRP A 666 10.30 -25.25 -15.39
CA TRP A 666 11.63 -25.87 -15.31
C TRP A 666 12.52 -25.54 -16.53
N LEU A 667 11.97 -25.62 -17.74
CA LEU A 667 12.69 -25.27 -18.96
C LEU A 667 13.05 -23.78 -19.00
N GLY A 668 12.15 -22.90 -18.55
CA GLY A 668 12.41 -21.47 -18.42
C GLY A 668 13.53 -21.21 -17.42
N TYR A 669 13.50 -21.85 -16.25
CA TYR A 669 14.54 -21.76 -15.23
C TYR A 669 15.93 -22.15 -15.76
N GLN A 670 16.00 -23.22 -16.60
CA GLN A 670 17.27 -23.69 -17.17
C GLN A 670 17.82 -22.79 -18.29
N LYS A 671 16.94 -22.12 -19.04
CA LYS A 671 17.33 -21.36 -20.24
C LYS A 671 17.57 -19.88 -19.97
N GLN A 672 16.92 -19.32 -18.96
CA GLN A 672 16.96 -17.90 -18.66
C GLN A 672 18.00 -17.59 -17.56
N THR A 673 18.31 -16.31 -17.38
CA THR A 673 19.22 -15.82 -16.35
C THR A 673 18.59 -14.65 -15.58
N GLY A 674 19.19 -14.25 -14.48
CA GLY A 674 18.80 -13.08 -13.70
C GLY A 674 17.35 -13.10 -13.21
N ALA A 675 16.63 -12.01 -13.35
CA ALA A 675 15.27 -11.86 -12.84
C ALA A 675 14.24 -12.76 -13.54
N ALA A 676 14.39 -13.00 -14.84
CA ALA A 676 13.53 -13.92 -15.60
C ALA A 676 13.69 -15.36 -15.09
N GLN A 677 14.94 -15.82 -14.90
CA GLN A 677 15.23 -17.12 -14.30
C GLN A 677 14.56 -17.31 -12.94
N ARG A 678 14.62 -16.27 -12.08
CA ARG A 678 13.98 -16.31 -10.78
C ARG A 678 12.46 -16.37 -10.85
N THR A 679 11.87 -15.68 -11.83
CA THR A 679 10.42 -15.73 -12.06
C THR A 679 9.99 -17.15 -12.45
N TRP A 680 10.74 -17.81 -13.34
CA TRP A 680 10.52 -19.21 -13.72
C TRP A 680 10.74 -20.18 -12.54
N PHE A 681 11.79 -19.97 -11.75
CA PHE A 681 12.03 -20.74 -10.53
C PHE A 681 10.85 -20.65 -9.56
N GLY A 682 10.33 -19.42 -9.38
CA GLY A 682 9.14 -19.19 -8.54
C GLY A 682 7.93 -20.00 -8.99
N LEU A 683 7.61 -19.97 -10.28
CA LEU A 683 6.51 -20.76 -10.83
C LEU A 683 6.80 -22.27 -10.70
N TRP A 684 8.01 -22.73 -10.99
CA TRP A 684 8.36 -24.13 -10.89
C TRP A 684 8.17 -24.67 -9.47
N VAL A 685 8.63 -23.95 -8.44
CA VAL A 685 8.44 -24.35 -7.04
C VAL A 685 6.96 -24.36 -6.66
N SER A 686 6.18 -23.39 -7.14
CA SER A 686 4.73 -23.34 -6.86
C SER A 686 3.97 -24.51 -7.51
N MET A 687 4.38 -24.92 -8.72
CA MET A 687 3.78 -26.04 -9.47
C MET A 687 4.41 -27.40 -9.15
N LEU A 688 5.48 -27.46 -8.33
CA LEU A 688 6.23 -28.69 -8.06
C LEU A 688 5.30 -29.84 -7.66
N HIS A 689 5.37 -30.94 -8.41
CA HIS A 689 4.58 -32.15 -8.18
C HIS A 689 5.29 -33.37 -8.73
N THR A 690 5.59 -33.40 -10.04
CA THR A 690 6.20 -34.59 -10.71
C THR A 690 7.72 -34.56 -10.71
N GLN A 691 8.36 -33.43 -10.44
CA GLN A 691 9.81 -33.20 -10.56
C GLN A 691 10.54 -33.14 -9.21
N GLN A 692 10.03 -33.84 -8.18
CA GLN A 692 10.56 -33.78 -6.82
C GLN A 692 12.02 -34.21 -6.72
N ASP A 693 12.48 -35.18 -7.57
CA ASP A 693 13.89 -35.57 -7.63
C ASP A 693 14.81 -34.42 -8.05
N LYS A 694 14.39 -33.59 -9.01
CA LYS A 694 15.14 -32.38 -9.40
C LYS A 694 15.24 -31.38 -8.28
N ALA A 695 14.17 -31.23 -7.49
CA ALA A 695 14.15 -30.39 -6.29
C ALA A 695 15.19 -30.85 -5.26
N LEU A 696 15.27 -32.17 -5.02
CA LEU A 696 16.28 -32.77 -4.14
C LEU A 696 17.71 -32.56 -4.66
N ASP A 697 17.91 -32.64 -5.96
CA ASP A 697 19.25 -32.44 -6.54
C ASP A 697 19.69 -30.98 -6.43
N LEU A 698 18.78 -30.01 -6.62
CA LEU A 698 19.04 -28.58 -6.36
C LEU A 698 19.34 -28.30 -4.88
N LEU A 699 18.65 -28.96 -3.94
CA LEU A 699 18.97 -28.81 -2.53
C LEU A 699 20.37 -29.33 -2.17
N LYS A 700 20.86 -30.38 -2.86
CA LYS A 700 22.21 -30.96 -2.64
C LYS A 700 23.32 -30.13 -3.32
N SER A 701 23.04 -29.45 -4.45
CA SER A 701 24.07 -28.74 -5.22
C SER A 701 24.71 -27.57 -4.45
N GLY A 702 23.96 -26.96 -3.53
CA GLY A 702 24.41 -25.78 -2.77
C GLY A 702 24.42 -24.47 -3.58
N ASP A 703 23.99 -24.47 -4.85
CA ASP A 703 24.02 -23.31 -5.75
C ASP A 703 22.91 -22.29 -5.47
N LEU A 704 21.91 -22.68 -4.68
CA LEU A 704 20.76 -21.82 -4.34
C LEU A 704 20.99 -21.05 -3.05
N SER A 705 20.39 -19.84 -2.96
CA SER A 705 20.28 -19.11 -1.71
C SER A 705 19.53 -19.91 -0.65
N LEU A 706 19.76 -19.61 0.64
CA LEU A 706 19.03 -20.25 1.74
C LEU A 706 17.52 -20.07 1.59
N ASP A 707 17.07 -18.87 1.20
CA ASP A 707 15.65 -18.61 0.99
C ASP A 707 15.04 -19.46 -0.13
N ASP A 708 15.77 -19.68 -1.24
CA ASP A 708 15.30 -20.53 -2.33
C ASP A 708 15.28 -22.03 -1.93
N ARG A 709 16.25 -22.45 -1.13
CA ARG A 709 16.26 -23.82 -0.57
C ARG A 709 15.09 -24.04 0.39
N TRP A 710 14.75 -23.05 1.22
CA TRP A 710 13.57 -23.08 2.08
C TRP A 710 12.27 -23.18 1.28
N ARG A 711 12.16 -22.47 0.17
CA ARG A 711 10.99 -22.56 -0.73
C ARG A 711 10.82 -23.96 -1.31
N ILE A 712 11.90 -24.59 -1.73
CA ILE A 712 11.88 -26.01 -2.19
C ILE A 712 11.48 -26.94 -1.04
N ALA A 713 12.05 -26.78 0.15
CA ALA A 713 11.72 -27.61 1.31
C ALA A 713 10.22 -27.51 1.65
N GLY A 714 9.64 -26.30 1.63
CA GLY A 714 8.20 -26.09 1.82
C GLY A 714 7.34 -26.79 0.75
N ALA A 715 7.76 -26.72 -0.53
CA ALA A 715 7.07 -27.44 -1.60
C ALA A 715 7.13 -28.96 -1.41
N LEU A 716 8.26 -29.51 -0.95
CA LEU A 716 8.38 -30.95 -0.63
C LEU A 716 7.49 -31.33 0.57
N VAL A 717 7.34 -30.46 1.58
CA VAL A 717 6.40 -30.67 2.70
C VAL A 717 4.95 -30.69 2.18
N ARG A 718 4.59 -29.76 1.31
CA ARG A 718 3.28 -29.69 0.65
C ARG A 718 2.96 -30.99 -0.11
N GLU A 719 3.93 -31.54 -0.82
CA GLU A 719 3.79 -32.76 -1.60
C GLU A 719 4.03 -34.04 -0.76
N GLN A 720 4.23 -33.93 0.55
CA GLN A 720 4.46 -35.06 1.49
C GLN A 720 5.65 -35.96 1.08
N HIS A 721 6.72 -35.36 0.54
CA HIS A 721 7.90 -36.10 0.13
C HIS A 721 8.60 -36.72 1.36
N PRO A 722 9.02 -38.04 1.33
CA PRO A 722 9.60 -38.74 2.50
C PRO A 722 10.86 -38.08 3.10
N LYS A 723 11.59 -37.27 2.32
CA LYS A 723 12.80 -36.56 2.78
C LYS A 723 12.53 -35.10 3.18
N ALA A 724 11.29 -34.64 3.14
CA ALA A 724 10.96 -33.22 3.41
C ALA A 724 11.39 -32.80 4.81
N GLU A 725 11.02 -33.54 5.84
CA GLU A 725 11.38 -33.26 7.24
C GLU A 725 12.90 -33.23 7.47
N GLN A 726 13.63 -34.18 6.86
CA GLN A 726 15.09 -34.20 6.91
C GLN A 726 15.70 -32.90 6.36
N TRP A 727 15.21 -32.42 5.22
CA TRP A 727 15.70 -31.19 4.62
C TRP A 727 15.33 -29.95 5.44
N VAL A 728 14.11 -29.90 6.00
CA VAL A 728 13.71 -28.83 6.93
C VAL A 728 14.64 -28.79 8.16
N ALA A 729 14.97 -29.93 8.74
CA ALA A 729 15.91 -30.01 9.86
C ALA A 729 17.33 -29.56 9.45
N THR A 730 17.83 -30.01 8.30
CA THR A 730 19.15 -29.64 7.78
C THR A 730 19.23 -28.12 7.54
N LEU A 731 18.21 -27.52 6.94
CA LEU A 731 18.18 -26.08 6.71
C LEU A 731 18.06 -25.28 8.01
N ALA A 732 17.33 -25.79 8.99
CA ALA A 732 17.23 -25.15 10.31
C ALA A 732 18.56 -25.10 11.07
N GLU A 733 19.44 -26.10 10.86
CA GLU A 733 20.80 -26.07 11.39
C GLU A 733 21.71 -25.06 10.66
N GLN A 734 21.51 -24.87 9.37
CA GLN A 734 22.30 -23.99 8.51
C GLN A 734 21.88 -22.53 8.57
N ASP A 735 20.61 -22.24 8.87
CA ASP A 735 20.03 -20.90 8.86
C ASP A 735 19.36 -20.59 10.21
N GLN A 736 20.17 -20.07 11.14
CA GLN A 736 19.73 -19.65 12.48
C GLN A 736 19.18 -18.21 12.52
N SER A 737 19.19 -17.52 11.39
CA SER A 737 18.70 -16.14 11.26
C SER A 737 17.20 -16.02 11.60
N ALA A 738 16.73 -14.78 11.84
CA ALA A 738 15.31 -14.47 12.00
C ALA A 738 14.51 -14.97 10.78
N SER A 739 15.04 -14.71 9.56
CA SER A 739 14.41 -15.20 8.32
C SER A 739 14.39 -16.72 8.24
N GLY A 740 15.48 -17.42 8.65
CA GLY A 740 15.54 -18.88 8.66
C GLY A 740 14.51 -19.52 9.60
N LYS A 741 14.35 -18.95 10.80
CA LYS A 741 13.31 -19.38 11.75
C LYS A 741 11.91 -19.27 11.14
N MET A 742 11.61 -18.13 10.49
CA MET A 742 10.31 -17.93 9.83
C MET A 742 10.12 -18.82 8.61
N ASN A 743 11.15 -18.98 7.77
CA ASN A 743 11.09 -19.86 6.61
C ASN A 743 10.83 -21.33 7.02
N ARG A 744 11.39 -21.77 8.15
CA ARG A 744 11.09 -23.09 8.74
C ARG A 744 9.61 -23.23 9.08
N LEU A 745 9.03 -22.25 9.78
CA LEU A 745 7.61 -22.27 10.14
C LEU A 745 6.73 -22.26 8.89
N ALA A 746 7.03 -21.38 7.93
CA ALA A 746 6.31 -21.29 6.66
C ALA A 746 6.42 -22.59 5.84
N ALA A 747 7.57 -23.27 5.85
CA ALA A 747 7.72 -24.55 5.18
C ALA A 747 6.87 -25.65 5.84
N LEU A 748 6.91 -25.77 7.17
CA LEU A 748 6.14 -26.79 7.91
C LEU A 748 4.62 -26.53 7.84
N SER A 749 4.19 -25.26 7.80
CA SER A 749 2.78 -24.90 7.71
C SER A 749 2.11 -25.36 6.41
N GLN A 750 2.88 -25.64 5.34
CA GLN A 750 2.36 -26.14 4.08
C GLN A 750 1.93 -27.61 4.11
N ALA A 751 2.25 -28.36 5.17
CA ALA A 751 1.81 -29.74 5.30
C ALA A 751 0.28 -29.86 5.16
N PRO A 752 -0.25 -30.85 4.40
CA PRO A 752 -1.69 -31.06 4.28
C PRO A 752 -2.27 -31.76 5.51
N ASN A 753 -2.22 -31.08 6.65
CA ASN A 753 -2.64 -31.56 7.96
C ASN A 753 -3.55 -30.54 8.63
N LEU A 754 -4.79 -30.95 8.97
CA LEU A 754 -5.82 -30.07 9.57
C LEU A 754 -5.37 -29.47 10.90
N ASP A 755 -4.67 -30.22 11.75
CA ASP A 755 -4.26 -29.74 13.07
C ASP A 755 -3.20 -28.63 12.96
N ILE A 756 -2.27 -28.76 12.01
CA ILE A 756 -1.30 -27.69 11.71
C ILE A 756 -2.02 -26.42 11.21
N LYS A 757 -3.02 -26.57 10.34
CA LYS A 757 -3.81 -25.41 9.87
C LYS A 757 -4.56 -24.75 11.01
N ARG A 758 -5.24 -25.53 11.86
CA ARG A 758 -5.95 -25.02 13.07
C ARG A 758 -5.02 -24.27 14.01
N GLN A 759 -3.84 -24.82 14.28
CA GLN A 759 -2.85 -24.16 15.13
C GLN A 759 -2.53 -22.74 14.63
N TRP A 760 -2.27 -22.55 13.34
CA TRP A 760 -1.92 -21.24 12.78
C TRP A 760 -3.11 -20.31 12.64
N ILE A 761 -4.32 -20.83 12.38
CA ILE A 761 -5.56 -20.06 12.43
C ILE A 761 -5.75 -19.49 13.84
N GLN A 762 -5.56 -20.31 14.88
CA GLN A 762 -5.67 -19.88 16.28
C GLN A 762 -4.56 -18.90 16.66
N GLU A 763 -3.31 -19.13 16.21
CA GLU A 763 -2.19 -18.24 16.50
C GLU A 763 -2.44 -16.82 15.95
N ALA A 764 -2.99 -16.72 14.74
CA ALA A 764 -3.30 -15.44 14.11
C ALA A 764 -4.40 -14.63 14.84
N THR A 765 -5.17 -15.27 15.72
CA THR A 765 -6.23 -14.60 16.53
C THR A 765 -5.75 -14.13 17.90
N LYS A 766 -4.55 -14.54 18.34
CA LYS A 766 -4.03 -14.18 19.66
C LYS A 766 -3.62 -12.72 19.71
N GLN A 767 -4.08 -12.01 20.71
CA GLN A 767 -3.68 -10.63 20.97
C GLN A 767 -2.18 -10.52 21.33
N ASP A 768 -1.68 -11.48 22.11
CA ASP A 768 -0.29 -11.55 22.57
C ASP A 768 0.50 -12.63 21.81
N SER A 769 0.40 -12.68 20.49
CA SER A 769 1.21 -13.60 19.69
C SER A 769 2.70 -13.30 19.87
N GLU A 770 3.50 -14.36 19.97
CA GLU A 770 4.97 -14.21 19.98
C GLU A 770 5.55 -13.80 18.61
N TYR A 771 4.74 -13.88 17.55
CA TYR A 771 5.12 -13.54 16.18
C TYR A 771 4.68 -12.13 15.80
N ALA A 772 5.58 -11.39 15.16
CA ALA A 772 5.25 -10.09 14.59
C ALA A 772 4.23 -10.22 13.43
N TYR A 773 3.48 -9.15 13.16
CA TYR A 773 2.49 -9.13 12.06
C TYR A 773 3.11 -9.52 10.71
N SER A 774 4.30 -8.97 10.39
CA SER A 774 5.00 -9.26 9.12
C SER A 774 5.29 -10.76 8.94
N GLN A 775 5.55 -11.46 10.04
CA GLN A 775 5.83 -12.89 10.09
C GLN A 775 4.55 -13.70 9.87
N LEU A 776 3.48 -13.40 10.62
CA LEU A 776 2.19 -14.07 10.47
C LEU A 776 1.59 -13.84 9.08
N ARG A 777 1.72 -12.64 8.51
CA ARG A 777 1.27 -12.34 7.15
C ARG A 777 1.88 -13.29 6.12
N GLY A 778 3.21 -13.45 6.16
CA GLY A 778 3.92 -14.34 5.22
C GLY A 778 3.48 -15.79 5.34
N LEU A 779 3.24 -16.25 6.58
CA LEU A 779 2.78 -17.61 6.85
C LEU A 779 1.33 -17.85 6.40
N LEU A 780 0.42 -16.93 6.71
CA LEU A 780 -1.02 -17.07 6.37
C LEU A 780 -1.25 -17.16 4.85
N TRP A 781 -0.54 -16.37 4.05
CA TRP A 781 -0.65 -16.43 2.58
C TRP A 781 -0.15 -17.76 1.99
N GLY A 782 0.71 -18.49 2.69
CA GLY A 782 1.19 -19.81 2.29
C GLY A 782 0.52 -20.99 3.00
N LEU A 783 -0.37 -20.75 3.97
CA LEU A 783 -0.90 -21.76 4.89
C LEU A 783 -1.74 -22.81 4.18
N ILE A 784 -2.63 -22.40 3.28
CA ILE A 784 -3.52 -23.32 2.55
C ILE A 784 -3.32 -23.08 1.03
N PRO A 785 -2.32 -23.76 0.41
CA PRO A 785 -2.17 -23.71 -1.04
C PRO A 785 -3.44 -24.17 -1.76
N VAL A 786 -3.65 -23.68 -2.99
CA VAL A 786 -4.89 -23.95 -3.74
C VAL A 786 -5.16 -25.45 -3.94
N GLU A 787 -4.10 -26.27 -4.05
CA GLU A 787 -4.20 -27.71 -4.16
C GLU A 787 -4.78 -28.38 -2.89
N GLN A 788 -4.75 -27.65 -1.75
CA GLN A 788 -5.32 -28.08 -0.47
C GLN A 788 -6.71 -27.45 -0.22
N HIS A 789 -7.40 -27.00 -1.27
CA HIS A 789 -8.71 -26.34 -1.15
C HIS A 789 -9.74 -27.15 -0.37
N GLY A 790 -9.71 -28.48 -0.45
CA GLY A 790 -10.56 -29.35 0.37
C GLY A 790 -10.35 -29.17 1.88
N LEU A 791 -9.12 -28.87 2.34
CA LEU A 791 -8.85 -28.54 3.74
C LEU A 791 -9.41 -27.16 4.12
N ASN A 792 -9.35 -26.20 3.20
CA ASN A 792 -9.94 -24.86 3.40
C ASN A 792 -11.45 -24.97 3.63
N LEU A 793 -12.16 -25.77 2.80
CA LEU A 793 -13.58 -26.02 2.98
C LEU A 793 -13.89 -26.80 4.27
N ALA A 794 -13.05 -27.76 4.64
CA ALA A 794 -13.22 -28.52 5.89
C ALA A 794 -13.04 -27.65 7.14
N LEU A 795 -12.30 -26.56 7.05
CA LEU A 795 -12.04 -25.59 8.13
C LEU A 795 -12.92 -24.34 8.06
N GLU A 796 -13.92 -24.30 7.18
CA GLU A 796 -14.76 -23.13 6.96
C GLU A 796 -15.32 -22.54 8.26
N THR A 797 -15.91 -23.38 9.11
CA THR A 797 -16.53 -22.91 10.36
C THR A 797 -15.49 -22.29 11.29
N GLU A 798 -14.33 -22.94 11.45
CA GLU A 798 -13.24 -22.45 12.26
C GLU A 798 -12.66 -21.13 11.71
N ILE A 799 -12.45 -21.04 10.39
CA ILE A 799 -11.95 -19.82 9.74
C ILE A 799 -12.95 -18.68 9.92
N MET A 800 -14.24 -18.90 9.68
CA MET A 800 -15.26 -17.86 9.83
C MET A 800 -15.40 -17.42 11.29
N THR A 801 -15.39 -18.36 12.24
CA THR A 801 -15.45 -18.04 13.67
C THR A 801 -14.24 -17.22 14.10
N ALA A 802 -13.04 -17.62 13.69
CA ALA A 802 -11.79 -16.90 13.96
C ALA A 802 -11.83 -15.50 13.36
N PHE A 803 -12.22 -15.37 12.10
CA PHE A 803 -12.26 -14.09 11.37
C PHE A 803 -13.22 -13.07 12.03
N LEU A 804 -14.43 -13.52 12.39
CA LEU A 804 -15.40 -12.66 13.06
C LEU A 804 -15.00 -12.35 14.51
N GLY A 805 -14.33 -13.28 15.18
CA GLY A 805 -13.83 -13.08 16.55
C GLY A 805 -12.61 -12.17 16.69
N MET A 806 -11.95 -11.82 15.57
CA MET A 806 -10.78 -10.91 15.57
C MET A 806 -11.15 -9.42 15.73
N THR A 807 -12.42 -9.08 15.71
CA THR A 807 -12.91 -7.69 15.66
C THR A 807 -12.39 -6.84 16.82
N ASP A 808 -12.29 -7.40 18.01
CA ASP A 808 -11.88 -6.69 19.22
C ASP A 808 -10.44 -7.00 19.65
N THR A 809 -9.77 -7.94 18.97
CA THR A 809 -8.49 -8.47 19.44
C THR A 809 -7.32 -8.22 18.48
N GLN A 810 -7.61 -7.90 17.20
CA GLN A 810 -6.58 -7.77 16.16
C GLN A 810 -6.68 -6.45 15.39
N SER A 811 -5.52 -5.99 14.88
CA SER A 811 -5.45 -4.78 14.05
C SER A 811 -6.23 -4.94 12.74
N PRO A 812 -6.76 -3.83 12.16
CA PRO A 812 -7.41 -3.86 10.85
C PRO A 812 -6.56 -4.52 9.75
N THR A 813 -5.24 -4.33 9.80
CA THR A 813 -4.30 -4.92 8.85
C THR A 813 -4.22 -6.45 8.98
N MET A 814 -4.25 -6.99 10.21
CA MET A 814 -4.29 -8.44 10.43
C MET A 814 -5.65 -9.02 9.98
N GLN A 815 -6.75 -8.36 10.27
CA GLN A 815 -8.09 -8.76 9.80
C GLN A 815 -8.14 -8.83 8.26
N ALA A 816 -7.58 -7.82 7.57
CA ALA A 816 -7.50 -7.80 6.11
C ALA A 816 -6.65 -8.96 5.56
N THR A 817 -5.51 -9.22 6.18
CA THR A 817 -4.61 -10.33 5.80
C THR A 817 -5.28 -11.68 5.99
N PHE A 818 -5.89 -11.91 7.14
CA PHE A 818 -6.57 -13.17 7.46
C PHE A 818 -7.72 -13.45 6.50
N GLY A 819 -8.61 -12.45 6.30
CA GLY A 819 -9.74 -12.56 5.36
C GLY A 819 -9.27 -12.79 3.92
N GLY A 820 -8.26 -12.03 3.46
CA GLY A 820 -7.71 -12.17 2.11
C GLY A 820 -7.07 -13.52 1.84
N ALA A 821 -6.38 -14.09 2.84
CA ALA A 821 -5.63 -15.35 2.72
C ALA A 821 -6.50 -16.61 2.89
N LEU A 822 -7.48 -16.57 3.80
CA LEU A 822 -8.11 -17.81 4.30
C LEU A 822 -9.61 -17.94 4.00
N LEU A 823 -10.35 -16.85 3.69
CA LEU A 823 -11.79 -16.98 3.43
C LEU A 823 -12.07 -18.05 2.38
N PRO A 824 -12.88 -19.07 2.70
CA PRO A 824 -13.16 -20.17 1.80
C PRO A 824 -13.91 -19.72 0.53
N ARG A 825 -13.63 -20.35 -0.61
CA ARG A 825 -14.29 -20.08 -1.89
C ARG A 825 -15.03 -21.33 -2.34
N LYS A 826 -16.36 -21.22 -2.47
CA LYS A 826 -17.25 -22.31 -2.88
C LYS A 826 -17.66 -22.26 -4.35
N CYS A 827 -17.38 -21.15 -5.03
CA CYS A 827 -17.88 -20.87 -6.40
C CYS A 827 -19.39 -21.06 -6.50
N SER A 828 -20.16 -20.46 -5.60
CA SER A 828 -21.59 -20.64 -5.47
C SER A 828 -22.30 -19.28 -5.30
N LEU A 829 -23.45 -19.11 -6.00
CA LEU A 829 -24.29 -17.92 -5.82
C LEU A 829 -24.97 -17.90 -4.44
N ASP A 830 -25.22 -19.07 -3.83
CA ASP A 830 -25.74 -19.15 -2.47
C ASP A 830 -24.68 -18.67 -1.45
N ALA A 831 -23.40 -19.04 -1.65
CA ALA A 831 -22.31 -18.53 -0.82
C ALA A 831 -22.11 -17.01 -1.01
N GLN A 832 -22.23 -16.51 -2.24
CA GLN A 832 -22.25 -15.07 -2.52
C GLN A 832 -23.34 -14.36 -1.71
N ALA A 833 -24.59 -14.85 -1.79
CA ALA A 833 -25.74 -14.26 -1.09
C ALA A 833 -25.57 -14.30 0.44
N ALA A 834 -25.03 -15.40 0.99
CA ALA A 834 -24.76 -15.55 2.41
C ALA A 834 -23.70 -14.54 2.91
N LEU A 835 -22.61 -14.34 2.14
CA LEU A 835 -21.59 -13.35 2.45
C LEU A 835 -22.13 -11.92 2.36
N LEU A 836 -22.96 -11.59 1.36
CA LEU A 836 -23.59 -10.27 1.27
C LEU A 836 -24.51 -10.00 2.46
N ALA A 837 -25.33 -10.99 2.86
CA ALA A 837 -26.17 -10.86 4.04
C ALA A 837 -25.36 -10.66 5.34
N LEU A 838 -24.20 -11.34 5.46
CA LEU A 838 -23.30 -11.14 6.60
C LEU A 838 -22.69 -9.73 6.61
N ALA A 839 -22.40 -9.17 5.43
CA ALA A 839 -21.82 -7.83 5.28
C ALA A 839 -22.78 -6.68 5.66
N GLU A 840 -24.08 -6.96 5.85
CA GLU A 840 -25.08 -5.98 6.32
C GLU A 840 -25.11 -5.86 7.87
N ASN A 841 -24.25 -6.59 8.58
CA ASN A 841 -24.15 -6.50 10.03
C ASN A 841 -23.35 -5.27 10.45
N ASP A 842 -24.03 -4.23 10.91
CA ASP A 842 -23.44 -2.95 11.36
C ASP A 842 -22.49 -3.08 12.56
N ALA A 843 -22.47 -4.21 13.26
CA ALA A 843 -21.54 -4.44 14.37
C ALA A 843 -20.14 -4.89 13.90
N LEU A 844 -19.96 -5.20 12.61
CA LEU A 844 -18.68 -5.63 12.09
C LEU A 844 -17.79 -4.43 11.70
N PRO A 845 -16.48 -4.47 11.98
CA PRO A 845 -15.53 -3.46 11.55
C PRO A 845 -15.51 -3.29 10.02
N ALA A 846 -15.27 -2.07 9.54
CA ALA A 846 -15.24 -1.73 8.13
C ALA A 846 -14.28 -2.63 7.32
N THR A 847 -13.14 -2.99 7.88
CA THR A 847 -12.15 -3.88 7.25
C THR A 847 -12.69 -5.30 7.06
N VAL A 848 -13.40 -5.83 8.04
CA VAL A 848 -14.04 -7.15 7.97
C VAL A 848 -15.13 -7.16 6.91
N VAL A 849 -16.01 -6.14 6.92
CA VAL A 849 -17.06 -5.94 5.90
C VAL A 849 -16.46 -5.84 4.50
N LYS A 850 -15.38 -5.07 4.32
CA LYS A 850 -14.65 -4.94 3.04
C LYS A 850 -14.19 -6.31 2.52
N ASN A 851 -13.62 -7.16 3.37
CA ASN A 851 -13.16 -8.50 2.98
C ASN A 851 -14.33 -9.45 2.65
N ILE A 852 -15.41 -9.42 3.42
CA ILE A 852 -16.61 -10.21 3.15
C ILE A 852 -17.21 -9.83 1.79
N LYS A 853 -17.34 -8.54 1.48
CA LYS A 853 -17.82 -8.05 0.18
C LYS A 853 -16.92 -8.47 -0.98
N LYS A 854 -15.59 -8.39 -0.83
CA LYS A 854 -14.63 -8.93 -1.82
C LYS A 854 -14.80 -10.44 -2.00
N GLY A 855 -14.94 -11.19 -0.91
CA GLY A 855 -15.23 -12.62 -0.94
C GLY A 855 -16.50 -12.95 -1.71
N SER A 856 -17.58 -12.23 -1.47
CA SER A 856 -18.86 -12.41 -2.19
C SER A 856 -18.73 -12.20 -3.70
N GLN A 857 -18.05 -11.15 -4.13
CA GLN A 857 -17.79 -10.90 -5.55
C GLN A 857 -16.84 -11.95 -6.16
N ALA A 858 -15.89 -12.48 -5.39
CA ALA A 858 -15.02 -13.56 -5.83
C ALA A 858 -15.80 -14.87 -6.07
N GLU A 859 -16.86 -15.15 -5.28
CA GLU A 859 -17.79 -16.25 -5.54
C GLU A 859 -18.48 -16.10 -6.91
N ALA A 860 -19.06 -14.93 -7.19
CA ALA A 860 -19.72 -14.65 -8.48
C ALA A 860 -18.74 -14.75 -9.67
N ARG A 861 -17.56 -14.20 -9.55
CA ARG A 861 -16.50 -14.33 -10.59
C ARG A 861 -16.14 -15.79 -10.83
N CYS A 862 -16.00 -16.57 -9.76
CA CYS A 862 -15.70 -17.98 -9.88
C CYS A 862 -16.81 -18.71 -10.65
N VAL A 863 -18.07 -18.47 -10.34
CA VAL A 863 -19.22 -19.05 -11.08
C VAL A 863 -19.16 -18.71 -12.57
N ASN A 864 -18.87 -17.45 -12.90
CA ASN A 864 -18.77 -17.00 -14.30
C ASN A 864 -17.65 -17.74 -15.06
N VAL A 865 -16.47 -17.87 -14.44
CA VAL A 865 -15.33 -18.59 -15.04
C VAL A 865 -15.66 -20.09 -15.18
N GLN A 866 -16.28 -20.72 -14.18
CA GLN A 866 -16.68 -22.12 -14.24
C GLN A 866 -17.71 -22.39 -15.35
N ASN A 867 -18.69 -21.51 -15.51
CA ASN A 867 -19.70 -21.63 -16.58
C ASN A 867 -19.09 -21.53 -17.99
N LYS A 868 -17.96 -20.79 -18.15
CA LYS A 868 -17.27 -20.69 -19.44
C LYS A 868 -16.41 -21.90 -19.76
N LEU A 869 -16.09 -22.72 -18.77
CA LEU A 869 -15.37 -24.00 -18.93
C LEU A 869 -16.30 -25.16 -19.35
N ASP A 870 -17.62 -25.00 -19.19
CA ASP A 870 -18.64 -25.94 -19.68
C ASP A 870 -18.89 -25.73 -21.19
#